data_211364edde0f1e210966c568c72c8747
#
_entry.id   211364edde0f1e210966c568c72c8747
#
_cell.length_a   1.000
_cell.length_b   1.000
_cell.length_c   1.000
_cell.angle_alpha   90.00
_cell.angle_beta   90.00
_cell.angle_gamma   90.00
#
_symmetry.space_group_name_H-M   'P 1'
#
loop_
_entity.id
_entity.type
_entity.pdbx_description
1 polymer ?
#
loop_
_entity_poly.entity_id
_entity_poly.type
_entity_poly.pdbx_seq_one_letter_code
_entity_poly.pdbx_strand_id
1 'polypeptide(L)'
;MIKQSAYGTEPWRLVENRLDLDLLAQSESVFALSNGHIGLRGNLDEGDPHGLPGTYLNSVYEVRPLPYAEAGYGFPDDGQTVINVTNGKIIRLLVDDEPFDIRYGTLQGHERVLDMRAGTLTRQVDWSSPVGARIKVTSARMVSLTQRAIAAISYTVEPVDQKLRLVLQSEIVTNEELPQGGKDPRLSAILQSPLVSEDHQHSSDGSPPRALLVHKTRVSGLRIGAGMSHEITGPEKMACRTESSPDLGRVTVAAQLSPGEQLHIVKYIGYGWSSQRSKPALIDQVVGALAAAHLTGWDGLLAEQRAYLDEFWDGADVELDGDAEIQQAVRFGLFHILQAGARAEYRPIAAKGLTGTGYDGHTFWDTESFVLPVLTYTQPSAAADALRWRHMVIGEAKQHATDLCLAGAAFPWRTIRGQECSGYWPAGTAAFHINADIADAVIRYLDATEDTKFEQEVGLELLVETARLWRSLGQHDAMGRFRIEGVTGPDEYSAIKDNNIYTNLMAQRNLACAADLAARLPDAAEALGVTMEEAASWRDAAAAMYVPFDERLGVHPQHEGFTDYARWDFKNTPEDHYPLLLHYPYFQLYRKQVVKQADLVLAMYMRPEMFTAEQKARNFAYYEPLTVRDSSLSGCTQAVMAAEVGQLDLAHDYLAEAALMDLRDVEHNTSDGVHMASLAGAWMALVAGFGGMRAGAGSLAFSPHLPGGLSELRFRLRYRGRRLRVTITSRRAKYELLDGDPLPVTHHGKEFQLGKRAAEHEIPPVTPGPRPEQPPGRAPYSRSGN
;
A
#
# COMPACT_ATOMS: atom_id res chain seq x y z
N MET A 1 12.21 5.65 -20.81
CA MET A 1 11.87 7.09 -20.71
C MET A 1 10.59 7.21 -19.91
N ILE A 2 10.60 7.89 -18.78
CA ILE A 2 9.37 8.11 -17.99
C ILE A 2 8.43 8.96 -18.86
N LYS A 3 7.23 8.44 -19.17
CA LYS A 3 6.23 9.16 -19.97
C LYS A 3 5.83 10.47 -19.27
N GLN A 4 5.44 11.49 -20.02
CA GLN A 4 4.89 12.70 -19.43
C GLN A 4 3.60 12.36 -18.64
N SER A 5 3.39 13.01 -17.49
CA SER A 5 2.19 12.79 -16.69
C SER A 5 0.92 13.08 -17.49
N ALA A 6 -0.07 12.20 -17.40
CA ALA A 6 -1.41 12.41 -17.97
C ALA A 6 -2.24 13.42 -17.17
N TYR A 7 -1.74 13.85 -16.01
CA TYR A 7 -2.47 14.65 -15.02
C TYR A 7 -1.83 16.02 -14.83
N GLY A 8 -2.67 17.04 -14.57
CA GLY A 8 -2.21 18.38 -14.21
C GLY A 8 -1.46 18.38 -12.88
N THR A 9 -0.38 19.16 -12.78
CA THR A 9 0.43 19.27 -11.57
C THR A 9 -0.16 20.31 -10.63
N GLU A 10 -0.80 19.87 -9.56
CA GLU A 10 -1.33 20.70 -8.48
C GLU A 10 -0.99 20.12 -7.11
N PRO A 11 -0.61 20.94 -6.11
CA PRO A 11 -0.08 20.41 -4.84
C PRO A 11 -1.01 19.49 -4.05
N TRP A 12 -2.35 19.64 -4.21
CA TRP A 12 -3.37 18.95 -3.42
C TRP A 12 -4.40 18.19 -4.25
N ARG A 13 -4.31 18.29 -5.57
CA ARG A 13 -5.28 17.71 -6.48
C ARG A 13 -4.59 16.97 -7.61
N LEU A 14 -5.19 15.89 -8.04
CA LEU A 14 -4.85 15.23 -9.28
C LEU A 14 -5.97 15.52 -10.28
N VAL A 15 -5.65 16.17 -11.38
CA VAL A 15 -6.63 16.70 -12.34
C VAL A 15 -6.45 16.03 -13.70
N GLU A 16 -7.52 15.43 -14.21
CA GLU A 16 -7.62 14.90 -15.57
C GLU A 16 -8.59 15.78 -16.36
N ASN A 17 -8.05 16.62 -17.25
CA ASN A 17 -8.83 17.54 -18.09
C ASN A 17 -9.23 16.93 -19.44
N ARG A 18 -8.73 15.76 -19.77
CA ARG A 18 -9.01 15.06 -21.02
C ARG A 18 -9.12 13.57 -20.74
N LEU A 19 -10.26 13.02 -21.08
CA LEU A 19 -10.47 11.58 -21.01
C LEU A 19 -9.72 10.88 -22.15
N ASP A 20 -8.86 9.94 -21.79
CA ASP A 20 -8.17 9.05 -22.69
C ASP A 20 -8.57 7.60 -22.37
N LEU A 21 -9.28 6.94 -23.28
CA LEU A 21 -9.79 5.58 -23.06
C LEU A 21 -8.67 4.53 -23.02
N ASP A 22 -7.53 4.80 -23.66
CA ASP A 22 -6.36 3.91 -23.62
C ASP A 22 -5.69 3.92 -22.25
N LEU A 23 -5.86 5.01 -21.47
CA LEU A 23 -5.37 5.15 -20.11
C LEU A 23 -6.44 4.89 -19.04
N LEU A 24 -7.67 4.50 -19.43
CA LEU A 24 -8.80 4.40 -18.51
C LEU A 24 -8.54 3.44 -17.35
N ALA A 25 -8.06 2.23 -17.63
CA ALA A 25 -7.78 1.23 -16.60
C ALA A 25 -6.71 1.70 -15.58
N GLN A 26 -5.69 2.44 -16.04
CA GLN A 26 -4.69 3.07 -15.19
C GLN A 26 -5.31 4.19 -14.35
N SER A 27 -6.05 5.11 -14.97
CA SER A 27 -6.65 6.24 -14.26
C SER A 27 -7.71 5.80 -13.23
N GLU A 28 -8.43 4.70 -13.47
CA GLU A 28 -9.30 4.09 -12.47
C GLU A 28 -8.58 3.67 -11.20
N SER A 29 -7.34 3.17 -11.29
CA SER A 29 -6.51 2.84 -10.12
C SER A 29 -6.05 4.11 -9.39
N VAL A 30 -5.57 5.09 -10.14
CA VAL A 30 -5.02 6.35 -9.61
C VAL A 30 -6.10 7.20 -8.92
N PHE A 31 -7.33 7.23 -9.46
CA PHE A 31 -8.47 7.93 -8.88
C PHE A 31 -9.28 7.08 -7.88
N ALA A 32 -8.74 5.95 -7.41
CA ALA A 32 -9.43 5.11 -6.44
C ALA A 32 -9.58 5.80 -5.09
N LEU A 33 -10.73 5.58 -4.46
CA LEU A 33 -11.02 5.99 -3.08
C LEU A 33 -11.16 4.76 -2.18
N SER A 34 -10.61 4.85 -0.98
CA SER A 34 -10.68 3.78 0.01
C SER A 34 -10.65 4.32 1.42
N ASN A 35 -10.98 3.47 2.38
CA ASN A 35 -10.74 3.73 3.80
C ASN A 35 -10.05 2.57 4.53
N GLY A 36 -9.54 1.57 3.78
CA GLY A 36 -8.96 0.35 4.32
C GLY A 36 -9.97 -0.76 4.60
N HIS A 37 -11.29 -0.47 4.53
CA HIS A 37 -12.36 -1.47 4.57
C HIS A 37 -13.09 -1.59 3.23
N ILE A 38 -13.45 -0.47 2.63
CA ILE A 38 -14.07 -0.36 1.30
C ILE A 38 -13.04 0.26 0.35
N GLY A 39 -12.93 -0.29 -0.86
CA GLY A 39 -12.19 0.30 -1.97
C GLY A 39 -13.08 0.43 -3.20
N LEU A 40 -13.09 1.62 -3.79
CA LEU A 40 -13.82 1.95 -4.99
C LEU A 40 -12.85 2.51 -6.02
N ARG A 41 -12.67 1.82 -7.16
CA ARG A 41 -11.91 2.36 -8.28
C ARG A 41 -12.56 3.63 -8.84
N GLY A 42 -11.77 4.47 -9.46
CA GLY A 42 -12.23 5.71 -10.11
C GLY A 42 -12.97 5.50 -11.41
N ASN A 43 -13.86 4.49 -11.48
CA ASN A 43 -14.69 4.23 -12.65
C ASN A 43 -15.61 5.42 -12.97
N LEU A 44 -16.01 5.52 -14.23
CA LEU A 44 -17.06 6.45 -14.68
C LEU A 44 -18.40 6.06 -14.02
N ASP A 45 -19.25 7.07 -13.75
CA ASP A 45 -20.51 6.84 -13.01
C ASP A 45 -21.49 5.97 -13.79
N GLU A 46 -21.50 6.08 -15.12
CA GLU A 46 -22.34 5.27 -16.03
C GLU A 46 -22.00 3.79 -16.06
N GLY A 47 -20.84 3.40 -15.52
CA GLY A 47 -20.38 2.03 -15.39
C GLY A 47 -19.59 1.50 -16.60
N ASP A 48 -19.82 2.02 -17.79
CA ASP A 48 -19.12 1.66 -19.03
C ASP A 48 -18.62 2.92 -19.77
N PRO A 49 -17.43 2.87 -20.41
CA PRO A 49 -16.47 1.77 -20.37
C PRO A 49 -15.69 1.71 -19.04
N HIS A 50 -15.11 0.55 -18.74
CA HIS A 50 -14.25 0.36 -17.57
C HIS A 50 -13.14 -0.68 -17.83
N GLY A 51 -12.04 -0.60 -17.07
CA GLY A 51 -11.01 -1.63 -17.04
C GLY A 51 -11.41 -2.81 -16.14
N LEU A 52 -11.82 -2.52 -14.89
CA LEU A 52 -12.34 -3.48 -13.93
C LEU A 52 -13.55 -2.87 -13.21
N PRO A 53 -14.57 -3.66 -12.79
CA PRO A 53 -15.69 -3.16 -11.97
C PRO A 53 -15.24 -2.49 -10.68
N GLY A 54 -14.19 -3.02 -10.03
CA GLY A 54 -13.39 -2.36 -9.00
C GLY A 54 -14.15 -1.88 -7.78
N THR A 55 -14.90 -2.77 -7.14
CA THR A 55 -15.41 -2.59 -5.78
C THR A 55 -14.88 -3.72 -4.92
N TYR A 56 -14.14 -3.38 -3.87
CA TYR A 56 -13.45 -4.33 -3.00
C TYR A 56 -13.82 -4.12 -1.54
N LEU A 57 -13.87 -5.22 -0.77
CA LEU A 57 -13.92 -5.20 0.69
C LEU A 57 -12.68 -5.91 1.22
N ASN A 58 -11.99 -5.26 2.16
CA ASN A 58 -10.78 -5.81 2.74
C ASN A 58 -11.05 -7.19 3.36
N SER A 59 -10.18 -8.15 3.03
CA SER A 59 -10.26 -9.56 3.43
C SER A 59 -11.46 -10.33 2.86
N VAL A 60 -12.14 -9.81 1.84
CA VAL A 60 -13.11 -10.59 1.06
C VAL A 60 -12.40 -11.19 -0.14
N TYR A 61 -12.38 -12.51 -0.20
CA TYR A 61 -11.63 -13.29 -1.18
C TYR A 61 -12.38 -14.56 -1.54
N GLU A 62 -11.94 -15.20 -2.61
CA GLU A 62 -12.33 -16.55 -2.96
C GLU A 62 -11.11 -17.48 -2.96
N VAL A 63 -11.34 -18.75 -2.68
CA VAL A 63 -10.32 -19.79 -2.69
C VAL A 63 -10.27 -20.42 -4.07
N ARG A 64 -9.08 -20.67 -4.56
CA ARG A 64 -8.85 -21.43 -5.81
C ARG A 64 -7.69 -22.40 -5.63
N PRO A 65 -7.75 -23.59 -6.29
CA PRO A 65 -6.61 -24.49 -6.27
C PRO A 65 -5.40 -23.86 -6.99
N LEU A 66 -4.21 -24.11 -6.48
CA LEU A 66 -2.94 -23.76 -7.13
C LEU A 66 -2.49 -24.94 -8.01
N PRO A 67 -2.41 -24.76 -9.33
CA PRO A 67 -1.97 -25.85 -10.22
C PRO A 67 -0.45 -25.99 -10.19
N TYR A 68 0.05 -27.17 -9.89
CA TYR A 68 1.44 -27.55 -10.03
C TYR A 68 1.58 -28.65 -11.08
N ALA A 69 2.62 -28.57 -11.89
CA ALA A 69 2.99 -29.68 -12.77
C ALA A 69 3.47 -30.90 -11.96
N GLU A 70 4.17 -30.63 -10.85
CA GLU A 70 4.62 -31.60 -9.86
C GLU A 70 4.62 -30.90 -8.50
N ALA A 71 3.78 -31.38 -7.58
CA ALA A 71 3.69 -30.83 -6.22
C ALA A 71 4.72 -31.48 -5.28
N GLY A 72 5.23 -30.69 -4.33
CA GLY A 72 6.09 -31.15 -3.25
C GLY A 72 5.43 -30.99 -1.88
N TYR A 73 5.95 -31.68 -0.86
CA TYR A 73 5.52 -31.48 0.51
C TYR A 73 5.78 -30.02 0.95
N GLY A 74 4.82 -29.44 1.66
CA GLY A 74 4.90 -28.04 2.12
C GLY A 74 4.48 -26.99 1.09
N PHE A 75 4.10 -27.40 -0.14
CA PHE A 75 3.50 -26.49 -1.11
C PHE A 75 2.06 -26.21 -0.73
N PRO A 76 1.57 -24.95 -0.84
CA PRO A 76 0.17 -24.65 -0.60
C PRO A 76 -0.73 -25.26 -1.69
N ASP A 77 -1.80 -25.94 -1.28
CA ASP A 77 -2.76 -26.54 -2.21
C ASP A 77 -3.68 -25.48 -2.84
N ASP A 78 -4.01 -24.46 -2.07
CA ASP A 78 -4.98 -23.41 -2.42
C ASP A 78 -4.37 -22.01 -2.36
N GLY A 79 -4.81 -21.15 -3.29
CA GLY A 79 -4.56 -19.72 -3.27
C GLY A 79 -5.81 -18.93 -2.88
N GLN A 80 -5.61 -17.75 -2.33
CA GLN A 80 -6.65 -16.76 -2.04
C GLN A 80 -6.59 -15.67 -3.10
N THR A 81 -7.75 -15.25 -3.61
CA THR A 81 -7.82 -14.19 -4.63
C THR A 81 -8.89 -13.19 -4.24
N VAL A 82 -8.53 -11.90 -4.19
CA VAL A 82 -9.50 -10.82 -3.99
C VAL A 82 -10.54 -10.83 -5.12
N ILE A 83 -11.78 -10.60 -4.78
CA ILE A 83 -12.89 -10.59 -5.74
C ILE A 83 -13.55 -9.22 -5.81
N ASN A 84 -14.11 -8.89 -6.98
CA ASN A 84 -15.06 -7.80 -7.08
C ASN A 84 -16.33 -8.18 -6.31
N VAL A 85 -16.73 -7.34 -5.36
CA VAL A 85 -18.01 -7.46 -4.66
C VAL A 85 -19.08 -6.65 -5.37
N THR A 86 -20.29 -6.60 -4.81
CA THR A 86 -21.40 -5.80 -5.36
C THR A 86 -20.97 -4.38 -5.68
N ASN A 87 -21.02 -4.00 -6.96
CA ASN A 87 -20.65 -2.68 -7.44
C ASN A 87 -21.77 -1.68 -7.15
N GLY A 88 -21.53 -0.76 -6.23
CA GLY A 88 -22.50 0.28 -5.85
C GLY A 88 -22.31 1.62 -6.55
N LYS A 89 -21.29 1.76 -7.43
CA LYS A 89 -20.94 3.05 -8.04
C LYS A 89 -21.84 3.47 -9.20
N ILE A 90 -22.59 2.55 -9.79
CA ILE A 90 -23.26 2.73 -11.09
C ILE A 90 -24.46 3.66 -10.97
N ILE A 91 -24.48 4.68 -11.83
CA ILE A 91 -25.59 5.60 -12.05
C ILE A 91 -25.75 5.79 -13.56
N ARG A 92 -26.66 5.04 -14.18
CA ARG A 92 -26.95 5.13 -15.63
C ARG A 92 -27.94 6.26 -15.87
N LEU A 93 -27.80 6.93 -17.00
CA LEU A 93 -28.66 8.03 -17.40
C LEU A 93 -29.13 7.82 -18.84
N LEU A 94 -30.44 7.97 -19.08
CA LEU A 94 -31.05 8.06 -20.41
C LEU A 94 -31.53 9.50 -20.64
N VAL A 95 -31.20 10.05 -21.79
CA VAL A 95 -31.55 11.41 -22.23
C VAL A 95 -32.43 11.31 -23.45
N ASP A 96 -33.75 11.50 -23.30
CA ASP A 96 -34.76 11.26 -24.36
C ASP A 96 -34.59 9.87 -25.01
N ASP A 97 -34.42 8.81 -24.17
CA ASP A 97 -34.21 7.41 -24.58
C ASP A 97 -32.78 7.08 -25.13
N GLU A 98 -31.87 8.06 -25.31
CA GLU A 98 -30.47 7.83 -25.65
C GLU A 98 -29.64 7.62 -24.36
N PRO A 99 -28.84 6.54 -24.28
CA PRO A 99 -27.99 6.34 -23.12
C PRO A 99 -26.85 7.39 -23.09
N PHE A 100 -26.62 7.96 -21.93
CA PHE A 100 -25.43 8.75 -21.67
C PHE A 100 -24.22 7.81 -21.62
N ASP A 101 -23.44 7.82 -22.69
CA ASP A 101 -22.22 7.05 -22.85
C ASP A 101 -21.20 7.91 -23.59
N ILE A 102 -20.04 8.11 -23.00
CA ILE A 102 -18.98 8.96 -23.54
C ILE A 102 -18.38 8.44 -24.85
N ARG A 103 -18.61 7.16 -25.20
CA ARG A 103 -18.19 6.57 -26.48
C ARG A 103 -19.04 7.05 -27.66
N TYR A 104 -20.23 7.55 -27.37
CA TYR A 104 -21.19 8.00 -28.36
C TYR A 104 -21.52 9.48 -28.14
N GLY A 105 -22.00 10.17 -29.19
CA GLY A 105 -22.26 11.60 -29.13
C GLY A 105 -20.98 12.44 -29.13
N THR A 106 -21.04 13.63 -28.53
CA THR A 106 -19.93 14.57 -28.49
C THR A 106 -19.63 14.99 -27.06
N LEU A 107 -18.44 14.67 -26.58
CA LEU A 107 -17.91 15.13 -25.30
C LEU A 107 -17.33 16.54 -25.48
N GLN A 108 -18.04 17.55 -24.98
CA GLN A 108 -17.68 18.97 -25.11
C GLN A 108 -16.74 19.43 -23.99
N GLY A 109 -16.84 18.81 -22.83
CA GLY A 109 -15.99 19.04 -21.68
C GLY A 109 -15.96 17.83 -20.76
N HIS A 110 -14.78 17.56 -20.21
CA HIS A 110 -14.58 16.51 -19.20
C HIS A 110 -13.48 16.93 -18.24
N GLU A 111 -13.78 16.84 -16.97
CA GLU A 111 -12.79 17.03 -15.91
C GLU A 111 -13.06 16.02 -14.80
N ARG A 112 -12.02 15.34 -14.31
CA ARG A 112 -12.03 14.57 -13.05
C ARG A 112 -10.97 15.11 -12.12
N VAL A 113 -11.31 15.23 -10.84
CA VAL A 113 -10.40 15.75 -9.82
C VAL A 113 -10.45 14.86 -8.59
N LEU A 114 -9.30 14.29 -8.22
CA LEU A 114 -9.08 13.73 -6.90
C LEU A 114 -8.53 14.83 -5.99
N ASP A 115 -9.33 15.26 -5.02
CA ASP A 115 -8.92 16.22 -4.00
C ASP A 115 -8.45 15.48 -2.74
N MET A 116 -7.14 15.52 -2.47
CA MET A 116 -6.50 14.81 -1.36
C MET A 116 -6.76 15.47 0.00
N ARG A 117 -7.22 16.72 0.02
CA ARG A 117 -7.63 17.40 1.27
C ARG A 117 -9.10 17.20 1.60
N ALA A 118 -9.94 17.05 0.61
CA ALA A 118 -11.35 16.76 0.80
C ALA A 118 -11.64 15.25 0.86
N GLY A 119 -10.74 14.42 0.30
CA GLY A 119 -10.94 12.98 0.18
C GLY A 119 -12.08 12.63 -0.77
N THR A 120 -12.23 13.38 -1.87
CA THR A 120 -13.31 13.23 -2.84
C THR A 120 -12.78 13.07 -4.25
N LEU A 121 -13.53 12.31 -5.05
CA LEU A 121 -13.39 12.28 -6.51
C LEU A 121 -14.57 13.02 -7.11
N THR A 122 -14.32 14.15 -7.78
CA THR A 122 -15.33 14.90 -8.51
C THR A 122 -15.18 14.70 -10.00
N ARG A 123 -16.31 14.76 -10.72
CA ARG A 123 -16.34 14.70 -12.18
C ARG A 123 -17.33 15.74 -12.72
N GLN A 124 -16.95 16.45 -13.77
CA GLN A 124 -17.81 17.34 -14.54
C GLN A 124 -17.78 16.94 -15.99
N VAL A 125 -18.96 16.84 -16.60
CA VAL A 125 -19.12 16.44 -18.00
C VAL A 125 -20.10 17.37 -18.69
N ASP A 126 -19.75 17.83 -19.88
CA ASP A 126 -20.62 18.52 -20.83
C ASP A 126 -20.70 17.64 -22.08
N TRP A 127 -21.87 17.05 -22.34
CA TRP A 127 -22.07 16.04 -23.37
C TRP A 127 -23.33 16.30 -24.20
N SER A 128 -23.20 16.07 -25.50
CA SER A 128 -24.33 16.09 -26.43
C SER A 128 -24.56 14.68 -27.00
N SER A 129 -25.81 14.20 -26.91
CA SER A 129 -26.19 12.92 -27.50
C SER A 129 -26.02 12.92 -29.02
N PRO A 130 -26.01 11.74 -29.67
CA PRO A 130 -25.99 11.62 -31.14
C PRO A 130 -27.12 12.36 -31.86
N VAL A 131 -28.26 12.58 -31.17
CA VAL A 131 -29.42 13.33 -31.71
C VAL A 131 -29.44 14.81 -31.28
N GLY A 132 -28.37 15.28 -30.60
CA GLY A 132 -28.19 16.71 -30.30
C GLY A 132 -28.74 17.17 -28.95
N ALA A 133 -29.27 16.30 -28.10
CA ALA A 133 -29.67 16.64 -26.73
C ALA A 133 -28.44 16.88 -25.86
N ARG A 134 -28.29 18.06 -25.27
CA ARG A 134 -27.11 18.45 -24.48
C ARG A 134 -27.43 18.51 -23.00
N ILE A 135 -26.56 17.91 -22.20
CA ILE A 135 -26.62 17.87 -20.73
C ILE A 135 -25.31 18.23 -20.10
N LYS A 136 -25.38 18.70 -18.86
CA LYS A 136 -24.24 18.72 -17.94
C LYS A 136 -24.49 17.74 -16.81
N VAL A 137 -23.44 17.00 -16.47
CA VAL A 137 -23.42 16.09 -15.33
C VAL A 137 -22.31 16.51 -14.37
N THR A 138 -22.64 16.61 -13.09
CA THR A 138 -21.66 16.82 -12.02
C THR A 138 -21.82 15.69 -10.99
N SER A 139 -20.75 14.99 -10.69
CA SER A 139 -20.75 13.99 -9.63
C SER A 139 -19.61 14.25 -8.63
N ALA A 140 -19.83 13.85 -7.39
CA ALA A 140 -18.83 13.82 -6.33
C ALA A 140 -18.98 12.52 -5.55
N ARG A 141 -17.87 11.78 -5.39
CA ARG A 141 -17.82 10.50 -4.71
C ARG A 141 -16.87 10.56 -3.53
N MET A 142 -17.23 9.86 -2.42
CA MET A 142 -16.38 9.67 -1.27
C MET A 142 -16.51 8.26 -0.71
N VAL A 143 -15.46 7.79 -0.04
CA VAL A 143 -15.48 6.65 0.88
C VAL A 143 -15.16 7.21 2.27
N SER A 144 -16.09 7.07 3.22
CA SER A 144 -15.97 7.75 4.52
C SER A 144 -14.81 7.20 5.34
N LEU A 145 -13.94 8.08 5.82
CA LEU A 145 -12.87 7.77 6.77
C LEU A 145 -13.37 7.73 8.23
N THR A 146 -14.60 8.17 8.50
CA THR A 146 -15.22 8.16 9.84
C THR A 146 -16.27 7.06 9.97
N GLN A 147 -17.14 6.89 8.97
CA GLN A 147 -18.18 5.86 8.95
C GLN A 147 -17.72 4.66 8.10
N ARG A 148 -17.02 3.72 8.74
CA ARG A 148 -16.29 2.60 8.13
C ARG A 148 -17.03 1.87 7.00
N ALA A 149 -18.33 1.66 7.15
CA ALA A 149 -19.16 0.85 6.24
C ALA A 149 -19.78 1.66 5.09
N ILE A 150 -19.48 2.98 4.98
CA ILE A 150 -20.19 3.90 4.10
C ILE A 150 -19.31 4.47 2.99
N ALA A 151 -19.87 4.45 1.79
CA ALA A 151 -19.49 5.31 0.68
C ALA A 151 -20.70 6.14 0.24
N ALA A 152 -20.49 7.29 -0.40
CA ALA A 152 -21.57 8.14 -0.87
C ALA A 152 -21.22 8.79 -2.21
N ILE A 153 -22.26 9.05 -3.01
CA ILE A 153 -22.17 9.73 -4.31
C ILE A 153 -23.26 10.78 -4.38
N SER A 154 -22.86 12.04 -4.62
CA SER A 154 -23.75 13.12 -5.03
C SER A 154 -23.70 13.21 -6.56
N TYR A 155 -24.85 13.23 -7.22
CA TYR A 155 -24.95 13.25 -8.68
C TYR A 155 -26.03 14.23 -9.13
N THR A 156 -25.66 15.16 -10.00
CA THR A 156 -26.57 16.20 -10.54
C THR A 156 -26.53 16.16 -12.05
N VAL A 157 -27.70 16.25 -12.66
CA VAL A 157 -27.84 16.42 -14.11
C VAL A 157 -28.76 17.57 -14.44
N GLU A 158 -28.40 18.38 -15.46
CA GLU A 158 -29.21 19.47 -15.98
C GLU A 158 -29.22 19.51 -17.52
N PRO A 159 -30.36 19.78 -18.16
CA PRO A 159 -30.42 20.08 -19.58
C PRO A 159 -29.82 21.47 -19.86
N VAL A 160 -29.11 21.61 -21.01
CA VAL A 160 -28.48 22.89 -21.38
C VAL A 160 -29.38 23.74 -22.26
N ASP A 161 -29.85 23.18 -23.37
CA ASP A 161 -30.43 23.99 -24.46
C ASP A 161 -31.95 23.78 -24.64
N GLN A 162 -32.49 22.64 -24.24
CA GLN A 162 -33.88 22.27 -24.48
C GLN A 162 -34.46 21.44 -23.33
N LYS A 163 -35.77 21.31 -23.30
CA LYS A 163 -36.47 20.49 -22.34
C LYS A 163 -36.28 19.00 -22.69
N LEU A 164 -35.80 18.20 -21.74
CA LEU A 164 -35.48 16.81 -21.92
C LEU A 164 -36.22 15.91 -20.91
N ARG A 165 -36.53 14.70 -21.33
CA ARG A 165 -36.94 13.62 -20.43
C ARG A 165 -35.67 12.87 -19.96
N LEU A 166 -35.42 12.90 -18.66
CA LEU A 166 -34.30 12.20 -18.07
C LEU A 166 -34.78 10.98 -17.28
N VAL A 167 -34.11 9.82 -17.49
CA VAL A 167 -34.32 8.63 -16.69
C VAL A 167 -32.99 8.22 -16.07
N LEU A 168 -32.90 8.38 -14.75
CA LEU A 168 -31.71 8.03 -13.97
C LEU A 168 -31.94 6.68 -13.31
N GLN A 169 -31.00 5.75 -13.49
CA GLN A 169 -31.00 4.41 -12.89
C GLN A 169 -29.80 4.26 -11.98
N SER A 170 -30.02 4.36 -10.68
CA SER A 170 -29.01 4.10 -9.67
C SER A 170 -29.02 2.60 -9.32
N GLU A 171 -27.87 1.94 -9.45
CA GLU A 171 -27.78 0.48 -9.38
C GLU A 171 -26.75 0.00 -8.35
N ILE A 172 -27.02 -1.16 -7.77
CA ILE A 172 -26.05 -2.06 -7.15
C ILE A 172 -26.05 -3.35 -7.95
N VAL A 173 -24.89 -3.77 -8.47
CA VAL A 173 -24.77 -4.90 -9.41
C VAL A 173 -23.72 -5.88 -8.90
N THR A 174 -24.04 -7.17 -8.97
CA THR A 174 -23.14 -8.26 -8.55
C THR A 174 -22.81 -9.14 -9.73
N ASN A 175 -21.66 -9.83 -9.69
CA ASN A 175 -21.21 -10.76 -10.72
C ASN A 175 -21.09 -10.13 -12.12
N GLU A 176 -20.61 -8.89 -12.20
CA GLU A 176 -20.31 -8.26 -13.49
C GLU A 176 -19.28 -9.08 -14.28
N GLU A 177 -19.37 -9.06 -15.59
CA GLU A 177 -18.39 -9.71 -16.46
C GLU A 177 -17.00 -9.10 -16.28
N LEU A 178 -15.99 -9.95 -16.20
CA LEU A 178 -14.59 -9.54 -16.04
C LEU A 178 -13.82 -9.81 -17.35
N PRO A 179 -12.83 -8.97 -17.70
CA PRO A 179 -11.97 -9.21 -18.85
C PRO A 179 -11.20 -10.53 -18.68
N GLN A 180 -10.73 -11.12 -19.78
CA GLN A 180 -9.92 -12.33 -19.72
C GLN A 180 -8.55 -12.05 -19.10
N GLY A 181 -8.05 -12.96 -18.25
CA GLY A 181 -6.76 -12.85 -17.57
C GLY A 181 -5.57 -12.98 -18.51
N GLY A 182 -4.47 -12.34 -18.13
CA GLY A 182 -3.16 -12.47 -18.76
C GLY A 182 -2.33 -13.63 -18.22
N LYS A 183 -1.14 -13.85 -18.79
CA LYS A 183 -0.16 -14.85 -18.32
C LYS A 183 0.89 -14.30 -17.36
N ASP A 184 0.88 -13.00 -17.09
CA ASP A 184 1.82 -12.36 -16.17
C ASP A 184 1.51 -12.81 -14.73
N PRO A 185 2.48 -13.35 -13.97
CA PRO A 185 2.28 -13.82 -12.60
C PRO A 185 1.95 -12.70 -11.60
N ARG A 186 2.09 -11.44 -11.98
CA ARG A 186 1.69 -10.27 -11.19
C ARG A 186 0.19 -9.97 -11.28
N LEU A 187 -0.49 -10.51 -12.29
CA LEU A 187 -1.94 -10.38 -12.45
C LEU A 187 -2.67 -11.32 -11.49
N SER A 188 -3.88 -10.92 -11.09
CA SER A 188 -4.75 -11.77 -10.30
C SER A 188 -5.41 -12.86 -11.14
N ALA A 189 -5.79 -13.96 -10.48
CA ALA A 189 -6.69 -14.92 -11.07
C ALA A 189 -8.09 -14.30 -11.27
N ILE A 190 -8.68 -14.51 -12.45
CA ILE A 190 -10.02 -14.03 -12.76
C ILE A 190 -11.03 -15.14 -12.47
N LEU A 191 -11.90 -14.85 -11.51
CA LEU A 191 -12.99 -15.74 -11.10
C LEU A 191 -14.33 -15.16 -11.58
N GLN A 192 -14.94 -15.83 -12.55
CA GLN A 192 -16.25 -15.42 -13.05
C GLN A 192 -17.37 -15.81 -12.07
N SER A 193 -18.26 -14.86 -11.76
CA SER A 193 -19.43 -15.07 -10.89
C SER A 193 -19.10 -15.78 -9.56
N PRO A 194 -18.18 -15.26 -8.74
CA PRO A 194 -17.74 -15.91 -7.49
C PRO A 194 -18.81 -15.87 -6.40
N LEU A 195 -19.87 -15.09 -6.56
CA LEU A 195 -20.89 -14.82 -5.56
C LEU A 195 -22.21 -15.53 -5.86
N VAL A 196 -22.82 -16.10 -4.84
CA VAL A 196 -24.15 -16.73 -4.90
C VAL A 196 -25.14 -15.89 -4.10
N SER A 197 -26.24 -15.49 -4.71
CA SER A 197 -27.29 -14.71 -4.05
C SER A 197 -27.96 -15.52 -2.93
N GLU A 198 -28.07 -14.94 -1.74
CA GLU A 198 -28.82 -15.49 -0.58
C GLU A 198 -30.08 -14.70 -0.27
N ASP A 199 -30.13 -13.41 -0.65
CA ASP A 199 -31.29 -12.55 -0.42
C ASP A 199 -31.23 -11.29 -1.27
N HIS A 200 -32.38 -10.72 -1.62
CA HIS A 200 -32.50 -9.39 -2.21
C HIS A 200 -33.77 -8.71 -1.74
N GLN A 201 -33.70 -7.44 -1.42
CA GLN A 201 -34.81 -6.68 -0.84
C GLN A 201 -34.84 -5.27 -1.44
N HIS A 202 -36.03 -4.68 -1.53
CA HIS A 202 -36.21 -3.27 -1.84
C HIS A 202 -37.33 -2.64 -1.02
N SER A 203 -37.31 -1.31 -0.91
CA SER A 203 -38.36 -0.56 -0.22
C SER A 203 -39.68 -0.62 -0.99
N SER A 204 -40.78 -0.65 -0.24
CA SER A 204 -42.13 -0.46 -0.79
C SER A 204 -42.38 0.99 -1.24
N ASP A 205 -43.37 1.18 -2.09
CA ASP A 205 -43.80 2.50 -2.52
C ASP A 205 -44.11 3.41 -1.32
N GLY A 206 -43.69 4.66 -1.38
CA GLY A 206 -43.86 5.65 -0.31
C GLY A 206 -42.81 5.64 0.79
N SER A 207 -41.86 4.69 0.75
CA SER A 207 -40.67 4.68 1.63
C SER A 207 -39.44 5.30 0.92
N PRO A 208 -38.42 5.76 1.66
CA PRO A 208 -37.15 6.17 1.02
C PRO A 208 -36.61 5.08 0.10
N PRO A 209 -36.24 5.42 -1.15
CA PRO A 209 -35.79 4.44 -2.12
C PRO A 209 -34.53 3.71 -1.65
N ARG A 210 -34.65 2.39 -1.45
CA ARG A 210 -33.59 1.54 -0.92
C ARG A 210 -33.62 0.16 -1.57
N ALA A 211 -32.44 -0.36 -1.90
CA ALA A 211 -32.25 -1.76 -2.29
C ALA A 211 -31.10 -2.37 -1.49
N LEU A 212 -31.17 -3.69 -1.26
CA LEU A 212 -30.15 -4.45 -0.54
C LEU A 212 -30.00 -5.82 -1.20
N LEU A 213 -28.75 -6.25 -1.36
CA LEU A 213 -28.37 -7.57 -1.85
C LEU A 213 -27.49 -8.28 -0.82
N VAL A 214 -27.72 -9.57 -0.62
CA VAL A 214 -26.88 -10.43 0.22
C VAL A 214 -26.38 -11.60 -0.61
N HIS A 215 -25.07 -11.75 -0.63
CA HIS A 215 -24.39 -12.81 -1.36
C HIS A 215 -23.48 -13.62 -0.44
N LYS A 216 -23.09 -14.80 -0.92
CA LYS A 216 -22.08 -15.63 -0.27
C LYS A 216 -21.06 -16.08 -1.33
N THR A 217 -19.79 -16.05 -0.96
CA THR A 217 -18.72 -16.62 -1.78
C THR A 217 -18.88 -18.14 -1.89
N ARG A 218 -18.54 -18.72 -3.05
CA ARG A 218 -18.83 -20.13 -3.34
C ARG A 218 -18.04 -21.10 -2.47
N VAL A 219 -16.75 -20.87 -2.29
CA VAL A 219 -15.82 -21.78 -1.59
C VAL A 219 -15.42 -21.21 -0.23
N SER A 220 -14.96 -19.97 -0.17
CA SER A 220 -14.52 -19.35 1.10
C SER A 220 -15.64 -19.13 2.12
N GLY A 221 -16.91 -19.18 1.68
CA GLY A 221 -18.08 -19.14 2.55
C GLY A 221 -18.36 -17.79 3.21
N LEU A 222 -17.75 -16.70 2.73
CA LEU A 222 -17.93 -15.35 3.26
C LEU A 222 -19.28 -14.78 2.83
N ARG A 223 -20.04 -14.25 3.76
CA ARG A 223 -21.31 -13.57 3.49
C ARG A 223 -21.10 -12.07 3.38
N ILE A 224 -21.64 -11.45 2.33
CA ILE A 224 -21.48 -10.04 1.98
C ILE A 224 -22.87 -9.43 1.85
N GLY A 225 -23.09 -8.31 2.53
CA GLY A 225 -24.26 -7.46 2.37
C GLY A 225 -23.87 -6.15 1.73
N ALA A 226 -24.60 -5.74 0.69
CA ALA A 226 -24.48 -4.42 0.06
C ALA A 226 -25.85 -3.78 -0.05
N GLY A 227 -25.97 -2.52 0.38
CA GLY A 227 -27.21 -1.77 0.30
C GLY A 227 -27.00 -0.37 -0.25
N MET A 228 -28.02 0.19 -0.86
CA MET A 228 -28.06 1.60 -1.23
C MET A 228 -29.34 2.27 -0.75
N SER A 229 -29.26 3.57 -0.48
CA SER A 229 -30.38 4.40 -0.08
C SER A 229 -30.20 5.80 -0.68
N HIS A 230 -31.30 6.54 -0.91
CA HIS A 230 -31.25 7.77 -1.69
C HIS A 230 -31.98 8.94 -1.06
N GLU A 231 -31.42 10.12 -1.24
CA GLU A 231 -32.12 11.40 -1.18
C GLU A 231 -32.26 11.93 -2.61
N ILE A 232 -33.46 12.36 -3.00
CA ILE A 232 -33.76 12.76 -4.37
C ILE A 232 -34.41 14.14 -4.35
N THR A 233 -33.83 15.07 -5.09
CA THR A 233 -34.36 16.43 -5.28
C THR A 233 -34.50 16.74 -6.76
N GLY A 234 -35.65 17.27 -7.17
CA GLY A 234 -35.93 17.54 -8.57
C GLY A 234 -37.28 18.24 -8.73
N PRO A 235 -37.84 18.28 -9.94
CA PRO A 235 -39.14 18.90 -10.22
C PRO A 235 -40.29 18.18 -9.49
N GLU A 236 -41.38 18.90 -9.19
CA GLU A 236 -42.53 18.35 -8.45
C GLU A 236 -43.10 17.05 -9.09
N LYS A 237 -43.04 16.96 -10.43
CA LYS A 237 -43.54 15.81 -11.19
C LYS A 237 -42.37 14.91 -11.59
N MET A 238 -42.00 14.00 -10.71
CA MET A 238 -41.04 12.91 -10.99
C MET A 238 -41.64 11.56 -10.55
N ALA A 239 -41.28 10.51 -11.27
CA ALA A 239 -41.62 9.14 -10.92
C ALA A 239 -40.38 8.45 -10.30
N CYS A 240 -40.58 7.75 -9.21
CA CYS A 240 -39.53 6.95 -8.58
C CYS A 240 -40.04 5.51 -8.40
N ARG A 241 -39.24 4.52 -8.81
CA ARG A 241 -39.50 3.10 -8.64
C ARG A 241 -38.28 2.38 -8.13
N THR A 242 -38.46 1.47 -7.21
CA THR A 242 -37.39 0.60 -6.70
C THR A 242 -37.68 -0.86 -7.06
N GLU A 243 -36.67 -1.59 -7.45
CA GLU A 243 -36.76 -3.02 -7.77
C GLU A 243 -35.48 -3.76 -7.35
N SER A 244 -35.59 -5.07 -7.12
CA SER A 244 -34.44 -5.94 -6.87
C SER A 244 -34.64 -7.33 -7.45
N SER A 245 -33.53 -7.94 -7.86
CA SER A 245 -33.39 -9.32 -8.29
C SER A 245 -32.09 -9.91 -7.70
N PRO A 246 -31.78 -11.18 -7.88
CA PRO A 246 -30.64 -11.81 -7.22
C PRO A 246 -29.31 -11.02 -7.31
N ASP A 247 -28.99 -10.47 -8.48
CA ASP A 247 -27.71 -9.78 -8.71
C ASP A 247 -27.87 -8.27 -9.03
N LEU A 248 -29.10 -7.73 -8.92
CA LEU A 248 -29.37 -6.34 -9.25
C LEU A 248 -30.34 -5.72 -8.22
N GLY A 249 -29.96 -4.58 -7.67
CA GLY A 249 -30.86 -3.63 -7.02
C GLY A 249 -30.87 -2.33 -7.82
N ARG A 250 -32.05 -1.76 -8.10
CA ARG A 250 -32.17 -0.55 -8.94
C ARG A 250 -33.19 0.42 -8.37
N VAL A 251 -32.83 1.69 -8.37
CA VAL A 251 -33.75 2.83 -8.17
C VAL A 251 -33.80 3.62 -9.46
N THR A 252 -34.98 3.68 -10.07
CA THR A 252 -35.22 4.44 -11.30
C THR A 252 -35.98 5.71 -10.99
N VAL A 253 -35.42 6.86 -11.40
CA VAL A 253 -36.05 8.19 -11.28
C VAL A 253 -36.25 8.76 -12.67
N ALA A 254 -37.51 9.07 -13.02
CA ALA A 254 -37.84 9.67 -14.30
C ALA A 254 -38.45 11.08 -14.08
N ALA A 255 -37.89 12.07 -14.76
CA ALA A 255 -38.31 13.44 -14.67
C ALA A 255 -38.23 14.13 -16.04
N GLN A 256 -39.03 15.16 -16.23
CA GLN A 256 -38.93 16.09 -17.37
C GLN A 256 -38.37 17.41 -16.87
N LEU A 257 -37.23 17.83 -17.39
CA LEU A 257 -36.50 19.01 -16.96
C LEU A 257 -36.37 20.01 -18.10
N SER A 258 -36.57 21.28 -17.79
CA SER A 258 -36.27 22.42 -18.67
C SER A 258 -34.83 22.92 -18.41
N PRO A 259 -34.21 23.68 -19.33
CA PRO A 259 -32.95 24.33 -19.05
C PRO A 259 -33.00 25.16 -17.76
N GLY A 260 -31.98 24.95 -16.86
CA GLY A 260 -31.91 25.57 -15.54
C GLY A 260 -32.59 24.78 -14.41
N GLU A 261 -33.36 23.73 -14.73
CA GLU A 261 -33.84 22.77 -13.71
C GLU A 261 -32.84 21.64 -13.55
N GLN A 262 -32.72 21.09 -12.33
CA GLN A 262 -31.79 20.02 -12.01
C GLN A 262 -32.51 18.83 -11.41
N LEU A 263 -32.02 17.63 -11.73
CA LEU A 263 -32.28 16.42 -10.97
C LEU A 263 -31.01 16.08 -10.17
N HIS A 264 -31.12 16.08 -8.85
CA HIS A 264 -30.02 15.77 -7.93
C HIS A 264 -30.38 14.57 -7.09
N ILE A 265 -29.43 13.64 -6.96
CA ILE A 265 -29.52 12.53 -6.03
C ILE A 265 -28.28 12.45 -5.14
N VAL A 266 -28.48 12.10 -3.88
CA VAL A 266 -27.43 11.59 -3.01
C VAL A 266 -27.68 10.10 -2.81
N LYS A 267 -26.72 9.28 -3.22
CA LYS A 267 -26.70 7.83 -3.06
C LYS A 267 -25.79 7.47 -1.91
N TYR A 268 -26.32 6.92 -0.83
CA TYR A 268 -25.56 6.30 0.24
C TYR A 268 -25.42 4.82 -0.06
N ILE A 269 -24.20 4.28 0.11
CA ILE A 269 -23.88 2.88 -0.17
C ILE A 269 -23.30 2.29 1.11
N GLY A 270 -23.94 1.22 1.61
CA GLY A 270 -23.51 0.54 2.82
C GLY A 270 -22.98 -0.86 2.50
N TYR A 271 -21.83 -1.23 3.07
CA TYR A 271 -21.25 -2.55 2.94
C TYR A 271 -20.98 -3.20 4.28
N GLY A 272 -21.15 -4.53 4.31
CA GLY A 272 -20.74 -5.36 5.43
C GLY A 272 -20.41 -6.77 4.96
N TRP A 273 -19.53 -7.47 5.70
CA TRP A 273 -19.26 -8.86 5.44
C TRP A 273 -18.90 -9.61 6.73
N SER A 274 -19.09 -10.93 6.73
CA SER A 274 -18.73 -11.80 7.85
C SER A 274 -18.62 -13.26 7.43
N SER A 275 -17.72 -13.99 8.09
CA SER A 275 -17.68 -15.46 8.03
C SER A 275 -18.57 -16.14 9.09
N GLN A 276 -19.05 -15.41 10.09
CA GLN A 276 -19.71 -15.98 11.26
C GLN A 276 -21.13 -15.46 11.50
N ARG A 277 -21.43 -14.21 11.13
CA ARG A 277 -22.73 -13.59 11.39
C ARG A 277 -23.85 -14.25 10.58
N SER A 278 -25.01 -14.36 11.19
CA SER A 278 -26.22 -14.74 10.49
C SER A 278 -26.60 -13.72 9.41
N LYS A 279 -27.38 -14.15 8.42
CA LYS A 279 -27.90 -13.27 7.37
C LYS A 279 -28.68 -12.08 7.92
N PRO A 280 -29.66 -12.26 8.87
CA PRO A 280 -30.38 -11.13 9.46
C PRO A 280 -29.45 -10.12 10.15
N ALA A 281 -28.48 -10.57 10.93
CA ALA A 281 -27.56 -9.69 11.63
C ALA A 281 -26.67 -8.87 10.69
N LEU A 282 -26.32 -9.43 9.52
CA LEU A 282 -25.57 -8.69 8.48
C LEU A 282 -26.47 -7.65 7.79
N ILE A 283 -27.73 -8.00 7.49
CA ILE A 283 -28.73 -7.08 6.94
C ILE A 283 -28.92 -5.90 7.88
N ASP A 284 -29.15 -6.16 9.18
CA ASP A 284 -29.34 -5.12 10.20
C ASP A 284 -28.11 -4.20 10.31
N GLN A 285 -26.91 -4.76 10.19
CA GLN A 285 -25.67 -3.97 10.17
C GLN A 285 -25.62 -2.99 8.99
N VAL A 286 -25.94 -3.45 7.77
CA VAL A 286 -25.93 -2.61 6.56
C VAL A 286 -27.03 -1.55 6.63
N VAL A 287 -28.24 -1.96 7.05
CA VAL A 287 -29.38 -1.03 7.19
C VAL A 287 -29.09 0.02 8.27
N GLY A 288 -28.50 -0.37 9.40
CA GLY A 288 -28.12 0.56 10.46
C GLY A 288 -27.06 1.57 9.99
N ALA A 289 -26.06 1.11 9.21
CA ALA A 289 -25.05 2.01 8.65
C ALA A 289 -25.67 3.02 7.66
N LEU A 290 -26.57 2.57 6.77
CA LEU A 290 -27.29 3.47 5.86
C LEU A 290 -28.16 4.50 6.61
N ALA A 291 -28.84 4.09 7.68
CA ALA A 291 -29.63 4.99 8.51
C ALA A 291 -28.77 6.07 9.19
N ALA A 292 -27.59 5.68 9.70
CA ALA A 292 -26.64 6.64 10.28
C ALA A 292 -26.11 7.63 9.23
N ALA A 293 -25.78 7.16 8.02
CA ALA A 293 -25.34 8.02 6.94
C ALA A 293 -26.42 9.04 6.50
N HIS A 294 -27.67 8.59 6.41
CA HIS A 294 -28.80 9.48 6.16
C HIS A 294 -28.96 10.57 7.23
N LEU A 295 -28.82 10.19 8.51
CA LEU A 295 -28.91 11.14 9.62
C LEU A 295 -27.78 12.19 9.57
N THR A 296 -26.58 11.77 9.17
CA THR A 296 -25.43 12.67 9.00
C THR A 296 -25.63 13.57 7.76
N GLY A 297 -26.21 13.04 6.70
CA GLY A 297 -26.39 13.71 5.42
C GLY A 297 -25.08 13.89 4.63
N TRP A 298 -25.19 14.28 3.35
CA TRP A 298 -24.04 14.50 2.49
C TRP A 298 -23.06 15.55 3.02
N ASP A 299 -23.55 16.71 3.42
CA ASP A 299 -22.72 17.81 3.94
C ASP A 299 -22.05 17.44 5.27
N GLY A 300 -22.74 16.68 6.13
CA GLY A 300 -22.19 16.16 7.37
C GLY A 300 -21.05 15.18 7.11
N LEU A 301 -21.22 14.24 6.18
CA LEU A 301 -20.16 13.30 5.77
C LEU A 301 -18.94 14.03 5.21
N LEU A 302 -19.14 15.06 4.37
CA LEU A 302 -18.03 15.87 3.86
C LEU A 302 -17.30 16.62 4.97
N ALA A 303 -18.02 17.17 5.94
CA ALA A 303 -17.43 17.88 7.08
C ALA A 303 -16.61 16.94 7.98
N GLU A 304 -17.14 15.74 8.30
CA GLU A 304 -16.41 14.72 9.02
C GLU A 304 -15.16 14.28 8.28
N GLN A 305 -15.26 14.01 6.97
CA GLN A 305 -14.15 13.63 6.10
C GLN A 305 -13.05 14.69 6.10
N ARG A 306 -13.44 15.96 5.94
CA ARG A 306 -12.51 17.09 5.94
C ARG A 306 -11.80 17.23 7.27
N ALA A 307 -12.50 17.13 8.40
CA ALA A 307 -11.92 17.23 9.73
C ALA A 307 -10.89 16.09 9.98
N TYR A 308 -11.23 14.87 9.57
CA TYR A 308 -10.31 13.73 9.67
C TYR A 308 -9.02 13.96 8.85
N LEU A 309 -9.14 14.43 7.61
CA LEU A 309 -8.01 14.69 6.74
C LEU A 309 -7.17 15.89 7.19
N ASP A 310 -7.79 16.96 7.72
CA ASP A 310 -7.05 18.10 8.26
C ASP A 310 -6.20 17.68 9.47
N GLU A 311 -6.72 16.81 10.38
CA GLU A 311 -5.94 16.24 11.49
C GLU A 311 -4.77 15.35 10.99
N PHE A 312 -5.02 14.54 9.96
CA PHE A 312 -3.97 13.72 9.35
C PHE A 312 -2.87 14.60 8.74
N TRP A 313 -3.23 15.56 7.89
CA TRP A 313 -2.25 16.43 7.23
C TRP A 313 -1.49 17.33 8.20
N ASP A 314 -2.11 17.74 9.31
CA ASP A 314 -1.42 18.48 10.37
C ASP A 314 -0.33 17.65 11.06
N GLY A 315 -0.42 16.33 11.04
CA GLY A 315 0.55 15.42 11.63
C GLY A 315 1.48 14.70 10.64
N ALA A 316 1.23 14.75 9.32
CA ALA A 316 1.86 13.87 8.34
C ALA A 316 2.36 14.57 7.07
N ASP A 317 1.97 15.82 6.81
CA ASP A 317 2.29 16.50 5.55
C ASP A 317 3.79 16.62 5.31
N VAL A 318 4.17 16.49 4.04
CA VAL A 318 5.50 16.73 3.52
C VAL A 318 5.43 17.84 2.49
N GLU A 319 6.17 18.90 2.71
CA GLU A 319 6.27 20.09 1.85
C GLU A 319 7.65 20.11 1.19
N LEU A 320 7.69 20.22 -0.12
CA LEU A 320 8.92 20.19 -0.92
C LEU A 320 8.94 21.34 -1.91
N ASP A 321 9.94 22.21 -1.80
CA ASP A 321 10.16 23.30 -2.73
C ASP A 321 11.30 22.97 -3.71
N GLY A 322 11.05 23.23 -5.01
CA GLY A 322 11.99 22.98 -6.10
C GLY A 322 11.51 21.92 -7.08
N ASP A 323 10.55 21.05 -6.69
CA ASP A 323 9.97 20.03 -7.57
C ASP A 323 8.46 19.85 -7.32
N ALA A 324 7.64 20.59 -8.05
CA ALA A 324 6.19 20.57 -7.88
C ALA A 324 5.54 19.22 -8.24
N GLU A 325 6.11 18.47 -9.17
CA GLU A 325 5.61 17.15 -9.57
C GLU A 325 5.83 16.12 -8.45
N ILE A 326 7.02 16.11 -7.86
CA ILE A 326 7.32 15.27 -6.70
C ILE A 326 6.49 15.71 -5.48
N GLN A 327 6.26 17.01 -5.28
CA GLN A 327 5.38 17.49 -4.22
C GLN A 327 3.96 16.91 -4.34
N GLN A 328 3.38 16.92 -5.54
CA GLN A 328 2.08 16.29 -5.80
C GLN A 328 2.13 14.78 -5.55
N ALA A 329 3.14 14.10 -6.08
CA ALA A 329 3.30 12.65 -5.99
C ALA A 329 3.45 12.16 -4.55
N VAL A 330 4.17 12.88 -3.69
CA VAL A 330 4.36 12.51 -2.28
C VAL A 330 3.03 12.63 -1.51
N ARG A 331 2.26 13.69 -1.73
CA ARG A 331 0.92 13.81 -1.12
C ARG A 331 -0.05 12.78 -1.64
N PHE A 332 0.00 12.47 -2.93
CA PHE A 332 -0.74 11.37 -3.54
C PHE A 332 -0.38 10.03 -2.85
N GLY A 333 0.91 9.76 -2.65
CA GLY A 333 1.38 8.58 -1.93
C GLY A 333 0.86 8.51 -0.50
N LEU A 334 1.03 9.58 0.29
CA LEU A 334 0.55 9.66 1.67
C LEU A 334 -0.97 9.48 1.78
N PHE A 335 -1.74 10.06 0.83
CA PHE A 335 -3.19 9.91 0.79
C PHE A 335 -3.59 8.44 0.56
N HIS A 336 -2.97 7.75 -0.40
CA HIS A 336 -3.26 6.33 -0.64
C HIS A 336 -2.80 5.41 0.50
N ILE A 337 -1.66 5.71 1.14
CA ILE A 337 -1.18 4.99 2.32
C ILE A 337 -2.17 5.15 3.50
N LEU A 338 -2.64 6.39 3.74
CA LEU A 338 -3.69 6.62 4.74
C LEU A 338 -4.94 5.80 4.43
N GLN A 339 -5.45 5.89 3.20
CA GLN A 339 -6.65 5.15 2.77
C GLN A 339 -6.51 3.64 2.98
N ALA A 340 -5.32 3.06 2.75
CA ALA A 340 -5.10 1.63 2.90
C ALA A 340 -5.22 1.16 4.36
N GLY A 341 -4.88 2.02 5.34
CA GLY A 341 -4.82 1.67 6.76
C GLY A 341 -5.91 2.28 7.65
N ALA A 342 -6.54 3.40 7.25
CA ALA A 342 -7.34 4.26 8.13
C ALA A 342 -8.46 3.56 8.91
N ARG A 343 -9.20 2.65 8.27
CA ARG A 343 -10.31 1.87 8.86
C ARG A 343 -10.18 0.38 8.56
N ALA A 344 -8.94 -0.08 8.39
CA ALA A 344 -8.64 -1.51 8.20
C ALA A 344 -9.07 -2.34 9.42
N GLU A 345 -8.86 -1.84 10.64
CA GLU A 345 -9.33 -2.43 11.91
C GLU A 345 -9.03 -3.93 12.02
N TYR A 346 -7.76 -4.24 12.26
CA TYR A 346 -7.24 -5.63 12.35
C TYR A 346 -7.40 -6.41 11.03
N ARG A 347 -7.10 -5.78 9.91
CA ARG A 347 -7.07 -6.40 8.58
C ARG A 347 -5.74 -6.10 7.89
N PRO A 348 -5.32 -6.94 6.91
CA PRO A 348 -4.07 -6.72 6.20
C PRO A 348 -4.15 -5.48 5.31
N ILE A 349 -2.97 -4.93 5.00
CA ILE A 349 -2.80 -3.96 3.93
C ILE A 349 -2.24 -4.72 2.72
N ALA A 350 -3.01 -4.80 1.64
CA ALA A 350 -2.58 -5.47 0.42
C ALA A 350 -1.51 -4.65 -0.32
N ALA A 351 -0.65 -5.30 -1.10
CA ALA A 351 0.41 -4.63 -1.88
C ALA A 351 -0.12 -3.55 -2.85
N LYS A 352 -1.34 -3.71 -3.33
CA LYS A 352 -2.07 -2.72 -4.15
C LYS A 352 -3.16 -1.97 -3.35
N GLY A 353 -3.19 -2.07 -2.02
CA GLY A 353 -4.30 -1.55 -1.21
C GLY A 353 -5.63 -2.14 -1.65
N LEU A 354 -6.67 -1.30 -1.72
CA LEU A 354 -7.99 -1.65 -2.28
C LEU A 354 -8.25 -0.89 -3.61
N THR A 355 -7.20 -0.68 -4.41
CA THR A 355 -7.25 0.10 -5.65
C THR A 355 -7.28 -0.77 -6.90
N GLY A 356 -7.03 -2.07 -6.75
CA GLY A 356 -7.02 -3.05 -7.84
C GLY A 356 -6.82 -4.47 -7.33
N THR A 357 -6.72 -5.42 -8.25
CA THR A 357 -6.61 -6.85 -7.96
C THR A 357 -5.19 -7.39 -8.05
N GLY A 358 -4.22 -6.57 -8.44
CA GLY A 358 -2.85 -7.03 -8.65
C GLY A 358 -2.30 -7.81 -7.45
N TYR A 359 -1.49 -8.81 -7.72
CA TYR A 359 -0.97 -9.77 -6.76
C TYR A 359 -2.07 -10.51 -5.97
N ASP A 360 -3.22 -10.77 -6.59
CA ASP A 360 -4.39 -11.42 -5.97
C ASP A 360 -4.96 -10.68 -4.73
N GLY A 361 -4.59 -9.40 -4.51
CA GLY A 361 -4.94 -8.64 -3.32
C GLY A 361 -4.23 -9.08 -2.05
N HIS A 362 -3.10 -9.78 -2.17
CA HIS A 362 -2.33 -10.26 -1.03
C HIS A 362 -1.53 -9.14 -0.33
N THR A 363 -1.29 -9.34 0.95
CA THR A 363 -0.24 -8.66 1.71
C THR A 363 1.06 -9.45 1.58
N PHE A 364 2.18 -8.73 1.64
CA PHE A 364 3.55 -9.21 1.59
C PHE A 364 4.38 -8.50 2.67
N TRP A 365 5.68 -8.76 2.71
CA TRP A 365 6.64 -8.01 3.53
C TRP A 365 6.71 -6.50 3.20
N ASP A 366 6.19 -6.10 2.04
CA ASP A 366 5.98 -4.72 1.60
C ASP A 366 5.31 -3.86 2.67
N THR A 367 4.34 -4.44 3.37
CA THR A 367 3.61 -3.77 4.44
C THR A 367 4.56 -3.43 5.58
N GLU A 368 5.29 -4.39 6.10
CA GLU A 368 6.14 -4.23 7.28
C GLU A 368 7.37 -3.37 7.01
N SER A 369 8.00 -3.55 5.83
CA SER A 369 9.27 -2.89 5.52
C SER A 369 9.13 -1.51 4.88
N PHE A 370 7.98 -1.19 4.25
CA PHE A 370 7.78 0.08 3.55
C PHE A 370 6.56 0.86 4.04
N VAL A 371 5.38 0.23 4.16
CA VAL A 371 4.14 0.93 4.52
C VAL A 371 4.09 1.27 6.00
N LEU A 372 4.39 0.31 6.89
CA LEU A 372 4.35 0.53 8.33
C LEU A 372 5.39 1.54 8.83
N PRO A 373 6.59 1.69 8.27
CA PRO A 373 7.46 2.82 8.60
C PRO A 373 6.79 4.18 8.45
N VAL A 374 6.00 4.39 7.39
CA VAL A 374 5.26 5.64 7.19
C VAL A 374 4.13 5.77 8.21
N LEU A 375 3.28 4.74 8.33
CA LEU A 375 2.13 4.78 9.25
C LEU A 375 2.56 4.90 10.71
N THR A 376 3.67 4.31 11.12
CA THR A 376 4.20 4.43 12.48
C THR A 376 4.45 5.88 12.88
N TYR A 377 4.94 6.70 11.95
CA TYR A 377 5.25 8.11 12.22
C TYR A 377 4.17 9.10 11.77
N THR A 378 3.13 8.65 11.09
CA THR A 378 2.03 9.51 10.60
C THR A 378 0.67 9.16 11.18
N GLN A 379 0.35 7.86 11.29
CA GLN A 379 -0.92 7.31 11.80
C GLN A 379 -0.66 6.03 12.62
N PRO A 380 -0.05 6.13 13.82
CA PRO A 380 0.39 4.97 14.63
C PRO A 380 -0.70 3.93 14.89
N SER A 381 -1.97 4.35 15.05
CA SER A 381 -3.10 3.43 15.26
C SER A 381 -3.29 2.46 14.09
N ALA A 382 -3.10 2.92 12.84
CA ALA A 382 -3.19 2.07 11.66
C ALA A 382 -2.02 1.05 11.60
N ALA A 383 -0.82 1.46 12.03
CA ALA A 383 0.32 0.53 12.16
C ALA A 383 0.05 -0.54 13.21
N ALA A 384 -0.47 -0.14 14.39
CA ALA A 384 -0.87 -1.08 15.45
C ALA A 384 -1.92 -2.09 14.95
N ASP A 385 -2.91 -1.64 14.20
CA ASP A 385 -3.98 -2.51 13.69
C ASP A 385 -3.45 -3.54 12.67
N ALA A 386 -2.53 -3.15 11.81
CA ALA A 386 -1.87 -4.08 10.87
C ALA A 386 -1.04 -5.14 11.62
N LEU A 387 -0.31 -4.76 12.66
CA LEU A 387 0.46 -5.69 13.50
C LEU A 387 -0.45 -6.59 14.36
N ARG A 388 -1.57 -6.08 14.87
CA ARG A 388 -2.60 -6.90 15.54
C ARG A 388 -3.20 -7.93 14.59
N TRP A 389 -3.37 -7.58 13.31
CA TRP A 389 -3.78 -8.57 12.33
C TRP A 389 -2.74 -9.70 12.19
N ARG A 390 -1.44 -9.40 12.14
CA ARG A 390 -0.39 -10.44 12.15
C ARG A 390 -0.52 -11.35 13.39
N HIS A 391 -0.77 -10.76 14.55
CA HIS A 391 -1.00 -11.51 15.78
C HIS A 391 -2.27 -12.38 15.70
N MET A 392 -3.36 -11.88 15.15
CA MET A 392 -4.59 -12.65 14.97
C MET A 392 -4.44 -13.90 14.09
N VAL A 393 -3.50 -13.91 13.16
CA VAL A 393 -3.21 -15.04 12.27
C VAL A 393 -1.97 -15.84 12.68
N ILE A 394 -1.50 -15.65 13.91
CA ILE A 394 -0.31 -16.34 14.42
C ILE A 394 -0.50 -17.87 14.50
N GLY A 395 -1.75 -18.32 14.69
CA GLY A 395 -2.10 -19.74 14.70
C GLY A 395 -1.81 -20.41 13.35
N GLU A 396 -2.15 -19.77 12.24
CA GLU A 396 -1.84 -20.22 10.88
C GLU A 396 -0.32 -20.22 10.63
N ALA A 397 0.38 -19.21 11.13
CA ALA A 397 1.86 -19.15 11.01
C ALA A 397 2.56 -20.24 11.84
N LYS A 398 2.04 -20.61 13.02
CA LYS A 398 2.53 -21.75 13.82
C LYS A 398 2.27 -23.08 13.13
N GLN A 399 1.12 -23.25 12.49
CA GLN A 399 0.83 -24.42 11.68
C GLN A 399 1.79 -24.53 10.50
N HIS A 400 2.00 -23.43 9.77
CA HIS A 400 2.93 -23.37 8.64
C HIS A 400 4.39 -23.72 9.07
N ALA A 401 4.83 -23.21 10.22
CA ALA A 401 6.14 -23.63 10.77
C ALA A 401 6.21 -25.15 11.01
N THR A 402 5.14 -25.74 11.58
CA THR A 402 5.04 -27.19 11.80
C THR A 402 5.09 -27.97 10.50
N ASP A 403 4.39 -27.52 9.47
CA ASP A 403 4.36 -28.13 8.13
C ASP A 403 5.76 -28.09 7.47
N LEU A 404 6.56 -27.06 7.79
CA LEU A 404 7.95 -26.90 7.35
C LEU A 404 8.96 -27.60 8.29
N CYS A 405 8.50 -28.37 9.29
CA CYS A 405 9.33 -29.03 10.30
C CYS A 405 10.16 -28.05 11.15
N LEU A 406 9.64 -26.85 11.41
CA LEU A 406 10.26 -25.79 12.20
C LEU A 406 9.43 -25.51 13.47
N ALA A 407 10.02 -24.79 14.43
CA ALA A 407 9.36 -24.32 15.63
C ALA A 407 8.93 -22.85 15.50
N GLY A 408 8.07 -22.39 16.40
CA GLY A 408 7.60 -21.02 16.43
C GLY A 408 6.55 -20.70 15.35
N ALA A 409 6.64 -19.52 14.75
CA ALA A 409 5.71 -19.07 13.72
C ALA A 409 6.45 -18.72 12.42
N ALA A 410 6.06 -19.33 11.30
CA ALA A 410 6.50 -19.01 9.94
C ALA A 410 5.36 -18.27 9.22
N PHE A 411 5.39 -16.95 9.24
CA PHE A 411 4.40 -16.15 8.52
C PHE A 411 4.53 -16.35 7.01
N PRO A 412 3.40 -16.40 6.27
CA PRO A 412 3.42 -16.68 4.85
C PRO A 412 4.06 -15.54 4.05
N TRP A 413 4.69 -15.91 2.92
CA TRP A 413 5.23 -14.94 1.97
C TRP A 413 4.14 -14.00 1.43
N ARG A 414 2.98 -14.58 1.06
CA ARG A 414 1.82 -13.83 0.58
C ARG A 414 0.50 -14.43 1.03
N THR A 415 -0.43 -13.60 1.45
CA THR A 415 -1.71 -14.06 2.01
C THR A 415 -2.76 -12.96 2.07
N ILE A 416 -4.04 -13.34 2.25
CA ILE A 416 -5.11 -12.46 2.71
C ILE A 416 -5.53 -12.83 4.13
N ARG A 417 -5.50 -14.13 4.50
CA ARG A 417 -6.06 -14.65 5.76
C ARG A 417 -5.04 -15.34 6.67
N GLY A 418 -3.79 -15.42 6.30
CA GLY A 418 -2.74 -16.02 7.14
C GLY A 418 -2.15 -17.33 6.62
N GLN A 419 -2.81 -18.03 5.69
CA GLN A 419 -2.26 -19.22 5.02
C GLN A 419 -1.33 -18.80 3.89
N GLU A 420 -0.27 -19.59 3.62
CA GLU A 420 0.61 -19.36 2.48
C GLU A 420 -0.14 -19.56 1.16
N CYS A 421 0.06 -18.64 0.21
CA CYS A 421 -0.58 -18.65 -1.11
C CYS A 421 0.42 -18.56 -2.26
N SER A 422 1.72 -18.68 -2.02
CA SER A 422 2.75 -18.60 -3.06
C SER A 422 2.91 -19.92 -3.79
N GLY A 423 2.56 -19.96 -5.07
CA GLY A 423 2.88 -21.08 -5.95
C GLY A 423 4.37 -21.17 -6.33
N TYR A 424 5.16 -20.16 -6.00
CA TYR A 424 6.60 -20.12 -6.20
C TYR A 424 7.31 -20.60 -4.93
N TRP A 425 7.69 -21.86 -4.89
CA TRP A 425 8.21 -22.52 -3.69
C TRP A 425 9.47 -21.86 -3.05
N PRO A 426 10.43 -21.26 -3.82
CA PRO A 426 11.54 -20.57 -3.21
C PRO A 426 11.14 -19.33 -2.38
N ALA A 427 9.94 -18.80 -2.59
CA ALA A 427 9.34 -17.81 -1.71
C ALA A 427 8.51 -18.46 -0.59
N GLY A 428 7.46 -19.20 -0.92
CA GLY A 428 6.55 -19.76 0.07
C GLY A 428 7.18 -20.70 1.10
N THR A 429 8.26 -21.40 0.75
CA THR A 429 8.95 -22.34 1.66
C THR A 429 10.36 -21.94 2.05
N ALA A 430 10.87 -20.78 1.63
CA ALA A 430 12.25 -20.40 1.92
C ALA A 430 12.50 -18.90 2.13
N ALA A 431 11.55 -18.02 1.82
CA ALA A 431 11.68 -16.58 2.07
C ALA A 431 11.27 -16.24 3.51
N PHE A 432 12.05 -16.69 4.47
CA PHE A 432 11.75 -16.52 5.89
C PHE A 432 11.96 -15.11 6.42
N HIS A 433 12.62 -14.20 5.68
CA HIS A 433 12.92 -12.85 6.13
C HIS A 433 11.67 -12.05 6.54
N ILE A 434 10.47 -12.35 5.96
CA ILE A 434 9.21 -11.73 6.37
C ILE A 434 8.96 -11.83 7.88
N ASN A 435 9.42 -12.89 8.54
CA ASN A 435 9.27 -13.07 9.98
C ASN A 435 10.10 -12.04 10.77
N ALA A 436 11.30 -11.74 10.29
CA ALA A 436 12.13 -10.70 10.86
C ALA A 436 11.66 -9.30 10.49
N ASP A 437 11.02 -9.11 9.33
CA ASP A 437 10.40 -7.85 8.92
C ASP A 437 9.21 -7.50 9.82
N ILE A 438 8.39 -8.50 10.17
CA ILE A 438 7.29 -8.35 11.15
C ILE A 438 7.87 -7.98 12.52
N ALA A 439 8.92 -8.69 12.96
CA ALA A 439 9.58 -8.40 14.23
C ALA A 439 10.17 -6.98 14.25
N ASP A 440 10.82 -6.53 13.17
CA ASP A 440 11.35 -5.17 13.05
C ASP A 440 10.23 -4.11 13.09
N ALA A 441 9.11 -4.37 12.43
CA ALA A 441 7.95 -3.47 12.45
C ALA A 441 7.37 -3.35 13.88
N VAL A 442 7.30 -4.44 14.66
CA VAL A 442 6.93 -4.42 16.07
C VAL A 442 7.91 -3.58 16.89
N ILE A 443 9.22 -3.82 16.73
CA ILE A 443 10.28 -3.08 17.46
C ILE A 443 10.20 -1.59 17.16
N ARG A 444 10.05 -1.23 15.88
CA ARG A 444 9.92 0.16 15.42
C ARG A 444 8.67 0.83 15.96
N TYR A 445 7.54 0.14 15.95
CA TYR A 445 6.29 0.64 16.51
C TYR A 445 6.43 0.93 18.02
N LEU A 446 6.97 -0.02 18.76
CA LEU A 446 7.18 0.13 20.21
C LEU A 446 8.15 1.29 20.53
N ASP A 447 9.24 1.42 19.79
CA ASP A 447 10.19 2.50 19.98
C ASP A 447 9.59 3.88 19.67
N ALA A 448 8.72 3.96 18.65
CA ALA A 448 8.08 5.20 18.22
C ALA A 448 6.87 5.60 19.07
N THR A 449 6.24 4.69 19.81
CA THR A 449 4.97 4.95 20.52
C THR A 449 5.03 4.78 22.01
N GLU A 450 5.90 3.90 22.53
CA GLU A 450 5.92 3.45 23.94
C GLU A 450 4.59 2.83 24.38
N ASP A 451 3.86 2.16 23.46
CA ASP A 451 2.58 1.48 23.72
C ASP A 451 2.80 0.20 24.54
N THR A 452 2.85 0.34 25.85
CA THR A 452 3.07 -0.77 26.80
C THR A 452 1.97 -1.82 26.76
N LYS A 453 0.74 -1.42 26.42
CA LYS A 453 -0.38 -2.38 26.28
C LYS A 453 -0.17 -3.26 25.06
N PHE A 454 0.15 -2.67 23.90
CA PHE A 454 0.48 -3.42 22.70
C PHE A 454 1.72 -4.30 22.92
N GLU A 455 2.72 -3.79 23.62
CA GLU A 455 3.96 -4.52 23.94
C GLU A 455 3.64 -5.85 24.65
N GLN A 456 2.76 -5.82 25.67
CA GLN A 456 2.37 -6.99 26.48
C GLN A 456 1.42 -7.93 25.76
N GLU A 457 0.40 -7.38 25.07
CA GLU A 457 -0.71 -8.18 24.51
C GLU A 457 -0.40 -8.76 23.13
N VAL A 458 0.52 -8.15 22.37
CA VAL A 458 0.77 -8.45 20.96
C VAL A 458 2.27 -8.58 20.66
N GLY A 459 3.05 -7.55 21.03
CA GLY A 459 4.44 -7.43 20.63
C GLY A 459 5.31 -8.57 21.13
N LEU A 460 5.16 -8.96 22.40
CA LEU A 460 5.94 -10.03 23.00
C LEU A 460 5.73 -11.36 22.29
N GLU A 461 4.47 -11.78 22.03
CA GLU A 461 4.20 -13.06 21.38
C GLU A 461 4.72 -13.09 19.94
N LEU A 462 4.55 -12.00 19.17
CA LEU A 462 5.11 -11.92 17.82
C LEU A 462 6.62 -12.07 17.82
N LEU A 463 7.34 -11.39 18.73
CA LEU A 463 8.81 -11.47 18.82
C LEU A 463 9.29 -12.83 19.29
N VAL A 464 8.61 -13.45 20.26
CA VAL A 464 8.94 -14.77 20.80
C VAL A 464 8.78 -15.85 19.74
N GLU A 465 7.64 -15.89 19.07
CA GLU A 465 7.33 -16.97 18.12
C GLU A 465 8.20 -16.88 16.85
N THR A 466 8.53 -15.67 16.40
CA THR A 466 9.49 -15.48 15.31
C THR A 466 10.93 -15.80 15.75
N ALA A 467 11.31 -15.50 17.00
CA ALA A 467 12.62 -15.93 17.53
C ALA A 467 12.77 -17.46 17.63
N ARG A 468 11.70 -18.17 18.02
CA ARG A 468 11.64 -19.62 18.00
C ARG A 468 11.88 -20.19 16.59
N LEU A 469 11.28 -19.54 15.57
CA LEU A 469 11.53 -19.91 14.17
C LEU A 469 13.02 -19.80 13.84
N TRP A 470 13.65 -18.67 14.08
CA TRP A 470 15.06 -18.44 13.75
C TRP A 470 15.97 -19.43 14.48
N ARG A 471 15.66 -19.72 15.75
CA ARG A 471 16.47 -20.68 16.54
C ARG A 471 16.34 -22.10 16.02
N SER A 472 15.18 -22.50 15.45
CA SER A 472 14.98 -23.82 14.85
C SER A 472 15.51 -23.93 13.41
N LEU A 473 15.54 -22.83 12.67
CA LEU A 473 16.03 -22.77 11.29
C LEU A 473 17.55 -22.74 11.20
N GLY A 474 18.22 -21.98 12.09
CA GLY A 474 19.66 -21.81 12.09
C GLY A 474 20.38 -22.78 13.04
N GLN A 475 21.69 -22.93 12.84
CA GLN A 475 22.55 -23.78 13.63
C GLN A 475 23.93 -23.19 13.83
N HIS A 476 24.62 -23.62 14.93
CA HIS A 476 26.02 -23.29 15.11
C HIS A 476 26.91 -24.22 14.28
N ASP A 477 27.87 -23.63 13.57
CA ASP A 477 28.91 -24.39 12.88
C ASP A 477 30.05 -24.81 13.84
N ALA A 478 31.02 -25.56 13.33
CA ALA A 478 32.17 -26.03 14.11
C ALA A 478 33.07 -24.89 14.64
N MET A 479 32.91 -23.67 14.12
CA MET A 479 33.61 -22.45 14.57
C MET A 479 32.82 -21.65 15.60
N GLY A 480 31.63 -22.12 15.98
CA GLY A 480 30.71 -21.44 16.90
C GLY A 480 29.91 -20.30 16.28
N ARG A 481 29.89 -20.13 14.96
CA ARG A 481 29.11 -19.12 14.28
C ARG A 481 27.68 -19.63 14.05
N PHE A 482 26.67 -18.81 14.32
CA PHE A 482 25.29 -19.16 14.04
C PHE A 482 24.98 -18.85 12.56
N ARG A 483 24.58 -19.86 11.80
CA ARG A 483 24.36 -19.83 10.36
C ARG A 483 22.91 -20.12 10.02
N ILE A 484 22.40 -19.43 9.01
CA ILE A 484 21.08 -19.69 8.41
C ILE A 484 21.32 -20.06 6.95
N GLU A 485 20.91 -21.27 6.57
CA GLU A 485 21.23 -21.86 5.27
C GLU A 485 19.95 -22.15 4.48
N GLY A 486 20.05 -22.17 3.13
CA GLY A 486 18.96 -22.55 2.25
C GLY A 486 17.78 -21.57 2.19
N VAL A 487 18.02 -20.26 2.36
CA VAL A 487 16.97 -19.24 2.40
C VAL A 487 16.95 -18.36 1.15
N THR A 488 15.78 -17.78 0.88
CA THR A 488 15.61 -16.74 -0.13
C THR A 488 15.51 -15.38 0.58
N GLY A 489 16.40 -14.45 0.23
CA GLY A 489 16.36 -13.05 0.71
C GLY A 489 15.38 -12.21 -0.08
N PRO A 490 15.34 -10.88 0.17
CA PRO A 490 14.53 -9.93 -0.60
C PRO A 490 14.78 -9.97 -2.11
N ASP A 491 16.04 -10.21 -2.54
CA ASP A 491 16.39 -10.35 -3.95
C ASP A 491 16.00 -11.72 -4.50
N GLU A 492 14.88 -11.77 -5.23
CA GLU A 492 14.36 -13.01 -5.83
C GLU A 492 15.18 -13.51 -7.04
N TYR A 493 16.24 -12.78 -7.48
CA TYR A 493 17.22 -13.27 -8.44
C TYR A 493 18.32 -14.09 -7.77
N SER A 494 18.20 -14.28 -6.44
CA SER A 494 19.02 -15.18 -5.62
C SER A 494 18.11 -15.99 -4.70
N ALA A 495 17.95 -17.27 -4.95
CA ALA A 495 17.10 -18.13 -4.13
C ALA A 495 17.86 -19.32 -3.57
N ILE A 496 17.42 -19.78 -2.38
CA ILE A 496 18.00 -20.96 -1.68
C ILE A 496 19.50 -20.79 -1.49
N LYS A 497 19.87 -19.74 -0.79
CA LYS A 497 21.25 -19.35 -0.52
C LYS A 497 21.57 -19.45 0.96
N ASP A 498 22.85 -19.67 1.23
CA ASP A 498 23.36 -19.74 2.59
C ASP A 498 23.78 -18.36 3.07
N ASN A 499 23.45 -18.07 4.33
CA ASN A 499 23.85 -16.84 5.00
C ASN A 499 23.52 -15.57 4.20
N ASN A 500 22.24 -15.44 3.77
CA ASN A 500 21.76 -14.20 3.21
C ASN A 500 21.89 -13.11 4.27
N ILE A 501 22.64 -12.04 3.93
CA ILE A 501 23.05 -11.02 4.92
C ILE A 501 21.85 -10.25 5.48
N TYR A 502 20.84 -9.94 4.64
CA TYR A 502 19.62 -9.28 5.09
C TYR A 502 18.90 -10.15 6.12
N THR A 503 18.63 -11.41 5.77
CA THR A 503 17.98 -12.39 6.65
C THR A 503 18.75 -12.55 7.97
N ASN A 504 20.07 -12.73 7.91
CA ASN A 504 20.91 -12.92 9.10
C ASN A 504 20.86 -11.68 10.02
N LEU A 505 21.02 -10.48 9.49
CA LEU A 505 21.01 -9.25 10.29
C LEU A 505 19.64 -8.95 10.90
N MET A 506 18.55 -9.20 10.16
CA MET A 506 17.20 -8.99 10.65
C MET A 506 16.80 -10.06 11.68
N ALA A 507 17.17 -11.33 11.45
CA ALA A 507 16.99 -12.41 12.44
C ALA A 507 17.79 -12.15 13.72
N GLN A 508 19.03 -11.65 13.61
CA GLN A 508 19.86 -11.24 14.76
C GLN A 508 19.12 -10.22 15.63
N ARG A 509 18.54 -9.19 15.02
CA ARG A 509 17.76 -8.15 15.74
C ARG A 509 16.55 -8.76 16.44
N ASN A 510 15.79 -9.60 15.75
CA ASN A 510 14.62 -10.27 16.31
C ASN A 510 15.00 -11.12 17.54
N LEU A 511 16.02 -11.99 17.42
CA LEU A 511 16.49 -12.83 18.50
C LEU A 511 16.92 -12.04 19.74
N ALA A 512 17.71 -10.97 19.53
CA ALA A 512 18.17 -10.11 20.62
C ALA A 512 16.99 -9.39 21.31
N CYS A 513 16.11 -8.76 20.52
CA CYS A 513 14.97 -8.01 21.08
C CYS A 513 13.95 -8.92 21.75
N ALA A 514 13.68 -10.14 21.24
CA ALA A 514 12.82 -11.10 21.89
C ALA A 514 13.34 -11.49 23.29
N ALA A 515 14.64 -11.77 23.38
CA ALA A 515 15.27 -12.10 24.66
C ALA A 515 15.25 -10.93 25.66
N ASP A 516 15.47 -9.71 25.19
CA ASP A 516 15.44 -8.52 26.04
C ASP A 516 14.01 -8.17 26.50
N LEU A 517 13.01 -8.30 25.61
CA LEU A 517 11.63 -8.06 25.95
C LEU A 517 11.10 -9.13 26.92
N ALA A 518 11.42 -10.39 26.72
CA ALA A 518 11.07 -11.47 27.66
C ALA A 518 11.67 -11.23 29.05
N ALA A 519 12.91 -10.71 29.15
CA ALA A 519 13.51 -10.35 30.42
C ALA A 519 12.84 -9.14 31.10
N ARG A 520 12.31 -8.19 30.33
CA ARG A 520 11.56 -7.01 30.86
C ARG A 520 10.13 -7.36 31.30
N LEU A 521 9.52 -8.36 30.67
CA LEU A 521 8.14 -8.79 30.91
C LEU A 521 8.09 -10.26 31.38
N PRO A 522 8.69 -10.60 32.54
CA PRO A 522 8.88 -11.99 32.94
C PRO A 522 7.56 -12.77 33.11
N ASP A 523 6.52 -12.17 33.69
CA ASP A 523 5.23 -12.82 33.90
C ASP A 523 4.52 -13.14 32.56
N ALA A 524 4.59 -12.23 31.61
CA ALA A 524 4.01 -12.44 30.27
C ALA A 524 4.84 -13.47 29.45
N ALA A 525 6.15 -13.45 29.61
CA ALA A 525 7.04 -14.43 28.98
C ALA A 525 6.81 -15.85 29.55
N GLU A 526 6.62 -15.98 30.86
CA GLU A 526 6.27 -17.25 31.50
C GLU A 526 4.92 -17.79 31.00
N ALA A 527 3.93 -16.90 30.80
CA ALA A 527 2.63 -17.28 30.22
C ALA A 527 2.75 -17.82 28.77
N LEU A 528 3.77 -17.39 28.02
CA LEU A 528 4.12 -17.92 26.69
C LEU A 528 5.05 -19.14 26.76
N GLY A 529 5.37 -19.64 27.96
CA GLY A 529 6.24 -20.78 28.20
C GLY A 529 7.72 -20.49 27.90
N VAL A 530 8.14 -19.22 27.87
CA VAL A 530 9.56 -18.86 27.65
C VAL A 530 10.36 -19.15 28.92
N THR A 531 11.41 -19.98 28.80
CA THR A 531 12.34 -20.24 29.90
C THR A 531 13.58 -19.32 29.80
N MET A 532 14.34 -19.24 30.91
CA MET A 532 15.60 -18.49 30.92
C MET A 532 16.62 -19.09 29.96
N GLU A 533 16.65 -20.43 29.84
CA GLU A 533 17.52 -21.14 28.91
C GLU A 533 17.16 -20.86 27.47
N GLU A 534 15.84 -20.78 27.16
CA GLU A 534 15.37 -20.43 25.82
C GLU A 534 15.79 -18.99 25.45
N ALA A 535 15.54 -18.02 26.32
CA ALA A 535 15.95 -16.63 26.11
C ALA A 535 17.48 -16.47 26.01
N ALA A 536 18.24 -17.25 26.80
CA ALA A 536 19.70 -17.26 26.70
C ALA A 536 20.19 -17.84 25.36
N SER A 537 19.50 -18.87 24.82
CA SER A 537 19.82 -19.43 23.52
C SER A 537 19.59 -18.47 22.36
N TRP A 538 18.59 -17.55 22.48
CA TRP A 538 18.37 -16.49 21.50
C TRP A 538 19.48 -15.44 21.53
N ARG A 539 19.96 -15.03 22.73
CA ARG A 539 21.09 -14.10 22.87
C ARG A 539 22.38 -14.70 22.31
N ASP A 540 22.63 -15.97 22.58
CA ASP A 540 23.78 -16.71 22.06
C ASP A 540 23.76 -16.77 20.53
N ALA A 541 22.62 -17.15 19.92
CA ALA A 541 22.46 -17.18 18.48
C ALA A 541 22.62 -15.77 17.84
N ALA A 542 22.07 -14.73 18.46
CA ALA A 542 22.22 -13.37 18.01
C ALA A 542 23.68 -12.87 18.07
N ALA A 543 24.40 -13.18 19.15
CA ALA A 543 25.80 -12.79 19.32
C ALA A 543 26.73 -13.52 18.36
N ALA A 544 26.40 -14.79 18.02
CA ALA A 544 27.19 -15.66 17.15
C ALA A 544 26.79 -15.54 15.65
N MET A 545 25.80 -14.70 15.31
CA MET A 545 25.25 -14.59 13.95
C MET A 545 26.35 -14.32 12.92
N TYR A 546 26.43 -15.16 11.90
CA TYR A 546 27.41 -15.02 10.85
C TYR A 546 27.00 -13.94 9.84
N VAL A 547 27.88 -12.96 9.65
CA VAL A 547 27.72 -11.89 8.66
C VAL A 547 28.83 -12.05 7.62
N PRO A 548 28.52 -12.42 6.36
CA PRO A 548 29.52 -12.66 5.34
C PRO A 548 30.24 -11.37 4.94
N PHE A 549 31.56 -11.45 4.75
CA PHE A 549 32.41 -10.34 4.28
C PHE A 549 33.50 -10.86 3.33
N ASP A 550 33.67 -10.19 2.19
CA ASP A 550 34.74 -10.48 1.22
C ASP A 550 35.93 -9.53 1.47
N GLU A 551 36.94 -10.00 2.15
CA GLU A 551 38.16 -9.25 2.46
C GLU A 551 38.91 -8.76 1.21
N ARG A 552 38.84 -9.51 0.10
CA ARG A 552 39.52 -9.17 -1.15
C ARG A 552 38.92 -7.94 -1.83
N LEU A 553 37.60 -7.82 -1.80
CA LEU A 553 36.85 -6.70 -2.38
C LEU A 553 36.54 -5.61 -1.34
N GLY A 554 36.60 -5.97 -0.06
CA GLY A 554 36.21 -5.11 1.05
C GLY A 554 34.71 -4.79 1.06
N VAL A 555 33.88 -5.72 0.61
CA VAL A 555 32.41 -5.59 0.54
C VAL A 555 31.73 -6.76 1.24
N HIS A 556 30.47 -6.57 1.60
CA HIS A 556 29.63 -7.66 2.07
C HIS A 556 28.91 -8.30 0.87
N PRO A 557 29.07 -9.61 0.65
CA PRO A 557 28.23 -10.33 -0.32
C PRO A 557 26.80 -10.44 0.22
N GLN A 558 25.78 -10.31 -0.66
CA GLN A 558 24.38 -10.45 -0.23
C GLN A 558 24.03 -11.85 0.28
N HIS A 559 24.80 -12.85 -0.10
CA HIS A 559 24.81 -14.20 0.48
C HIS A 559 26.21 -14.81 0.32
N GLU A 560 26.51 -15.86 1.03
CA GLU A 560 27.80 -16.55 0.94
C GLU A 560 28.11 -16.96 -0.51
N GLY A 561 29.28 -16.58 -1.02
CA GLY A 561 29.74 -16.87 -2.38
C GLY A 561 29.20 -15.97 -3.51
N PHE A 562 28.36 -14.99 -3.23
CA PHE A 562 27.80 -14.10 -4.29
C PHE A 562 28.89 -13.41 -5.11
N THR A 563 29.95 -12.93 -4.47
CA THR A 563 31.05 -12.20 -5.12
C THR A 563 31.92 -13.07 -6.04
N ASP A 564 31.79 -14.40 -5.96
CA ASP A 564 32.52 -15.36 -6.79
C ASP A 564 31.77 -15.70 -8.11
N TYR A 565 30.51 -15.30 -8.24
CA TYR A 565 29.73 -15.55 -9.45
C TYR A 565 30.19 -14.66 -10.59
N ALA A 566 30.05 -15.14 -11.84
CA ALA A 566 30.24 -14.32 -13.01
C ALA A 566 29.13 -13.23 -13.07
N ARG A 567 29.50 -12.02 -13.48
CA ARG A 567 28.54 -10.94 -13.70
C ARG A 567 27.54 -11.30 -14.80
N TRP A 568 26.33 -10.76 -14.71
CA TRP A 568 25.35 -10.79 -15.80
C TRP A 568 25.88 -10.02 -17.01
N ASP A 569 25.53 -10.46 -18.20
CA ASP A 569 25.92 -9.77 -19.44
C ASP A 569 24.95 -8.63 -19.79
N PHE A 570 24.99 -7.57 -18.98
CA PHE A 570 24.12 -6.41 -19.14
C PHE A 570 24.27 -5.75 -20.51
N LYS A 571 25.47 -5.77 -21.09
CA LYS A 571 25.77 -5.10 -22.37
C LYS A 571 25.04 -5.73 -23.54
N ASN A 572 24.82 -7.05 -23.50
CA ASN A 572 24.17 -7.79 -24.58
C ASN A 572 22.72 -8.16 -24.22
N THR A 573 22.18 -7.68 -23.10
CA THR A 573 20.77 -7.86 -22.72
C THR A 573 19.89 -6.82 -23.44
N PRO A 574 18.93 -7.24 -24.30
CA PRO A 574 18.00 -6.31 -24.94
C PRO A 574 17.17 -5.52 -23.93
N GLU A 575 16.83 -4.28 -24.24
CA GLU A 575 16.06 -3.39 -23.38
C GLU A 575 14.64 -3.95 -23.10
N ASP A 576 14.03 -4.62 -24.07
CA ASP A 576 12.72 -5.27 -23.98
C ASP A 576 12.74 -6.62 -23.25
N HIS A 577 13.91 -7.10 -22.80
CA HIS A 577 14.04 -8.29 -21.96
C HIS A 577 13.98 -7.99 -20.46
N TYR A 578 13.64 -6.79 -20.04
CA TYR A 578 13.36 -6.48 -18.65
C TYR A 578 11.83 -6.43 -18.40
N PRO A 579 11.34 -7.01 -17.28
CA PRO A 579 12.10 -7.67 -16.20
C PRO A 579 12.69 -9.02 -16.64
N LEU A 580 13.91 -9.31 -16.20
CA LEU A 580 14.67 -10.49 -16.65
C LEU A 580 13.94 -11.81 -16.36
N LEU A 581 13.18 -11.90 -15.29
CA LEU A 581 12.44 -13.11 -14.89
C LEU A 581 11.40 -13.58 -15.93
N LEU A 582 10.94 -12.69 -16.82
CA LEU A 582 9.99 -13.03 -17.88
C LEU A 582 10.67 -13.54 -19.16
N HIS A 583 11.99 -13.37 -19.29
CA HIS A 583 12.75 -13.66 -20.50
C HIS A 583 13.87 -14.69 -20.30
N TYR A 584 14.29 -14.90 -19.04
CA TYR A 584 15.39 -15.84 -18.73
C TYR A 584 14.99 -16.83 -17.64
N PRO A 585 15.41 -18.10 -17.74
CA PRO A 585 15.12 -19.08 -16.71
C PRO A 585 15.84 -18.71 -15.40
N TYR A 586 15.20 -18.94 -14.26
CA TYR A 586 15.76 -18.69 -12.93
C TYR A 586 17.14 -19.31 -12.73
N PHE A 587 17.37 -20.51 -13.30
CA PHE A 587 18.67 -21.17 -13.31
C PHE A 587 19.80 -20.26 -13.82
N GLN A 588 19.57 -19.40 -14.83
CA GLN A 588 20.57 -18.46 -15.33
C GLN A 588 20.78 -17.30 -14.34
N LEU A 589 19.72 -16.78 -13.76
CA LEU A 589 19.77 -15.66 -12.82
C LEU A 589 20.50 -16.05 -11.52
N TYR A 590 20.18 -17.21 -10.93
CA TYR A 590 20.73 -17.66 -9.64
C TYR A 590 22.22 -17.93 -9.62
N ARG A 591 22.87 -17.90 -10.77
CA ARG A 591 24.31 -18.17 -10.96
C ARG A 591 25.12 -16.95 -11.33
N LYS A 592 24.52 -15.77 -11.30
CA LYS A 592 25.12 -14.54 -11.75
C LYS A 592 25.05 -13.46 -10.67
N GLN A 593 26.00 -12.52 -10.76
CA GLN A 593 25.90 -11.28 -10.04
C GLN A 593 24.90 -10.37 -10.79
N VAL A 594 23.66 -10.45 -10.42
CA VAL A 594 22.52 -9.63 -10.86
C VAL A 594 21.51 -9.55 -9.74
N VAL A 595 21.00 -8.36 -9.48
CA VAL A 595 20.11 -8.08 -8.35
C VAL A 595 18.80 -7.49 -8.89
N LYS A 596 17.66 -8.16 -8.60
CA LYS A 596 16.33 -7.69 -8.97
C LYS A 596 15.95 -6.43 -8.19
N GLN A 597 16.13 -6.52 -6.89
CA GLN A 597 15.77 -5.48 -5.92
C GLN A 597 16.79 -5.45 -4.78
N ALA A 598 16.81 -4.34 -4.04
CA ALA A 598 17.71 -4.15 -2.92
C ALA A 598 17.61 -5.28 -1.88
N ASP A 599 18.75 -5.82 -1.50
CA ASP A 599 18.94 -6.81 -0.45
C ASP A 599 19.95 -6.26 0.57
N LEU A 600 21.26 -6.34 0.30
CA LEU A 600 22.26 -5.71 1.15
C LEU A 600 22.05 -4.19 1.29
N VAL A 601 21.69 -3.49 0.20
CA VAL A 601 21.46 -2.05 0.25
C VAL A 601 20.31 -1.72 1.19
N LEU A 602 19.26 -2.53 1.23
CA LEU A 602 18.18 -2.42 2.22
C LEU A 602 18.67 -2.77 3.64
N ALA A 603 19.51 -3.80 3.80
CA ALA A 603 20.08 -4.15 5.10
C ALA A 603 20.88 -2.99 5.72
N MET A 604 21.63 -2.22 4.90
CA MET A 604 22.37 -1.04 5.37
C MET A 604 21.46 0.09 5.88
N TYR A 605 20.25 0.18 5.34
CA TYR A 605 19.22 1.11 5.85
C TYR A 605 18.53 0.60 7.12
N MET A 606 18.13 -0.69 7.12
CA MET A 606 17.38 -1.29 8.24
C MET A 606 18.25 -1.52 9.49
N ARG A 607 19.55 -1.78 9.30
CA ARG A 607 20.54 -2.06 10.35
C ARG A 607 21.78 -1.16 10.19
N PRO A 608 21.58 0.19 10.23
CA PRO A 608 22.64 1.16 9.92
C PRO A 608 23.85 1.06 10.85
N GLU A 609 23.65 0.57 12.08
CA GLU A 609 24.70 0.38 13.11
C GLU A 609 25.67 -0.77 12.81
N MET A 610 25.30 -1.65 11.88
CA MET A 610 26.12 -2.81 11.49
C MET A 610 27.20 -2.48 10.45
N PHE A 611 27.17 -1.27 9.90
CA PHE A 611 28.06 -0.85 8.82
C PHE A 611 28.68 0.50 9.07
N THR A 612 30.00 0.61 8.86
CA THR A 612 30.65 1.94 8.87
C THR A 612 30.25 2.76 7.61
N ALA A 613 30.47 4.07 7.64
CA ALA A 613 30.21 4.94 6.50
C ALA A 613 30.99 4.51 5.25
N GLU A 614 32.24 4.09 5.42
CA GLU A 614 33.11 3.60 4.34
C GLU A 614 32.59 2.26 3.77
N GLN A 615 32.09 1.37 4.62
CA GLN A 615 31.48 0.12 4.19
C GLN A 615 30.19 0.38 3.40
N LYS A 616 29.34 1.28 3.88
CA LYS A 616 28.11 1.69 3.16
C LYS A 616 28.44 2.25 1.77
N ALA A 617 29.38 3.17 1.69
CA ALA A 617 29.80 3.77 0.41
C ALA A 617 30.34 2.72 -0.58
N ARG A 618 31.20 1.80 -0.07
CA ARG A 618 31.81 0.74 -0.88
C ARG A 618 30.79 -0.31 -1.35
N ASN A 619 29.93 -0.75 -0.44
CA ASN A 619 28.85 -1.68 -0.76
C ASN A 619 27.89 -1.08 -1.79
N PHE A 620 27.45 0.18 -1.59
CA PHE A 620 26.57 0.86 -2.53
C PHE A 620 27.20 0.95 -3.92
N ALA A 621 28.44 1.37 -4.02
CA ALA A 621 29.17 1.46 -5.30
C ALA A 621 29.36 0.07 -5.98
N TYR A 622 29.45 -1.02 -5.20
CA TYR A 622 29.56 -2.38 -5.74
C TYR A 622 28.23 -2.91 -6.29
N TYR A 623 27.11 -2.68 -5.56
CA TYR A 623 25.81 -3.25 -5.92
C TYR A 623 25.05 -2.42 -6.97
N GLU A 624 25.34 -1.11 -7.07
CA GLU A 624 24.65 -0.22 -8.00
C GLU A 624 24.73 -0.70 -9.47
N PRO A 625 25.91 -1.08 -10.03
CA PRO A 625 26.01 -1.61 -11.38
C PRO A 625 25.48 -3.03 -11.58
N LEU A 626 24.99 -3.69 -10.51
CA LEU A 626 24.42 -5.03 -10.54
C LEU A 626 22.91 -5.03 -10.40
N THR A 627 22.30 -3.91 -9.95
CA THR A 627 20.90 -3.82 -9.61
C THR A 627 20.08 -3.33 -10.79
N VAL A 628 19.26 -4.23 -11.35
CA VAL A 628 18.42 -3.94 -12.53
C VAL A 628 17.13 -3.22 -12.19
N ARG A 629 16.70 -3.26 -10.92
CA ARG A 629 15.47 -2.65 -10.43
C ARG A 629 14.21 -3.15 -11.15
N ASP A 630 14.12 -4.45 -11.36
CA ASP A 630 12.92 -5.12 -11.87
C ASP A 630 11.83 -5.27 -10.78
N SER A 631 11.76 -4.28 -9.88
CA SER A 631 10.83 -4.24 -8.74
C SER A 631 10.57 -2.80 -8.30
N SER A 632 9.31 -2.50 -8.02
CA SER A 632 8.86 -1.20 -7.48
C SER A 632 9.44 -0.85 -6.09
N LEU A 633 10.07 -1.82 -5.39
CA LEU A 633 10.69 -1.64 -4.09
C LEU A 633 12.11 -1.06 -4.16
N SER A 634 12.75 -1.08 -5.33
CA SER A 634 14.16 -0.74 -5.46
C SER A 634 14.42 0.76 -5.38
N GLY A 635 13.65 1.56 -6.12
CA GLY A 635 13.92 3.01 -6.28
C GLY A 635 14.02 3.74 -4.95
N CYS A 636 13.10 3.48 -4.01
CA CYS A 636 13.10 4.15 -2.72
C CYS A 636 14.30 3.75 -1.84
N THR A 637 14.68 2.46 -1.82
CA THR A 637 15.84 1.99 -1.06
C THR A 637 17.14 2.57 -1.61
N GLN A 638 17.28 2.57 -2.94
CA GLN A 638 18.41 3.21 -3.62
C GLN A 638 18.46 4.72 -3.33
N ALA A 639 17.31 5.42 -3.28
CA ALA A 639 17.24 6.83 -2.93
C ALA A 639 17.75 7.10 -1.52
N VAL A 640 17.32 6.32 -0.53
CA VAL A 640 17.75 6.46 0.88
C VAL A 640 19.25 6.28 0.99
N MET A 641 19.79 5.21 0.40
CA MET A 641 21.22 4.91 0.54
C MET A 641 22.09 5.82 -0.32
N ALA A 642 21.65 6.22 -1.50
CA ALA A 642 22.36 7.24 -2.30
C ALA A 642 22.48 8.56 -1.53
N ALA A 643 21.41 9.00 -0.85
CA ALA A 643 21.46 10.20 0.01
C ALA A 643 22.46 10.02 1.17
N GLU A 644 22.44 8.87 1.85
CA GLU A 644 23.32 8.58 3.00
C GLU A 644 24.81 8.55 2.60
N VAL A 645 25.13 8.02 1.39
CA VAL A 645 26.52 7.98 0.91
C VAL A 645 26.92 9.25 0.13
N GLY A 646 26.09 10.30 0.15
CA GLY A 646 26.38 11.61 -0.42
C GLY A 646 26.12 11.76 -1.93
N GLN A 647 25.49 10.79 -2.59
CA GLN A 647 25.11 10.83 -4.01
C GLN A 647 23.72 11.50 -4.17
N LEU A 648 23.61 12.79 -3.77
CA LEU A 648 22.32 13.48 -3.62
C LEU A 648 21.53 13.61 -4.93
N ASP A 649 22.19 13.87 -6.04
CA ASP A 649 21.51 13.98 -7.35
C ASP A 649 20.96 12.62 -7.79
N LEU A 650 21.72 11.53 -7.57
CA LEU A 650 21.25 10.16 -7.83
C LEU A 650 20.09 9.80 -6.91
N ALA A 651 20.13 10.23 -5.66
CA ALA A 651 19.03 10.05 -4.71
C ALA A 651 17.74 10.75 -5.18
N HIS A 652 17.86 11.95 -5.78
CA HIS A 652 16.72 12.68 -6.33
C HIS A 652 16.15 11.98 -7.59
N ASP A 653 17.01 11.44 -8.44
CA ASP A 653 16.59 10.65 -9.60
C ASP A 653 15.79 9.40 -9.14
N TYR A 654 16.25 8.68 -8.11
CA TYR A 654 15.57 7.52 -7.55
C TYR A 654 14.29 7.87 -6.77
N LEU A 655 14.26 9.00 -6.06
CA LEU A 655 13.03 9.51 -5.46
C LEU A 655 11.94 9.70 -6.52
N ALA A 656 12.30 10.28 -7.67
CA ALA A 656 11.36 10.49 -8.76
C ALA A 656 10.84 9.16 -9.34
N GLU A 657 11.71 8.16 -9.50
CA GLU A 657 11.31 6.81 -9.94
C GLU A 657 10.26 6.21 -8.98
N ALA A 658 10.50 6.28 -7.67
CA ALA A 658 9.57 5.79 -6.67
C ALA A 658 8.26 6.61 -6.60
N ALA A 659 8.36 7.94 -6.53
CA ALA A 659 7.20 8.82 -6.34
C ALA A 659 6.25 8.84 -7.55
N LEU A 660 6.80 8.74 -8.76
CA LEU A 660 6.04 8.80 -10.01
C LEU A 660 5.66 7.43 -10.56
N MET A 661 5.92 6.35 -9.82
CA MET A 661 5.70 4.96 -10.23
C MET A 661 4.33 4.77 -10.89
N ASP A 662 3.26 5.15 -10.21
CA ASP A 662 1.88 4.96 -10.66
C ASP A 662 1.37 6.13 -11.51
N LEU A 663 1.80 7.36 -11.23
CA LEU A 663 1.38 8.54 -12.00
C LEU A 663 1.92 8.54 -13.45
N ARG A 664 2.99 7.79 -13.70
CA ARG A 664 3.63 7.64 -15.01
C ARG A 664 3.66 6.19 -15.51
N ASP A 665 3.02 5.28 -14.78
CA ASP A 665 2.94 3.84 -15.12
C ASP A 665 4.29 3.23 -15.49
N VAL A 666 5.28 3.42 -14.62
CA VAL A 666 6.68 3.05 -14.87
C VAL A 666 6.84 1.54 -15.10
N GLU A 667 6.12 0.72 -14.33
CA GLU A 667 6.11 -0.75 -14.41
C GLU A 667 5.03 -1.32 -15.35
N HIS A 668 4.26 -0.47 -16.03
CA HIS A 668 3.18 -0.85 -16.96
C HIS A 668 2.12 -1.78 -16.36
N ASN A 669 1.83 -1.64 -15.07
CA ASN A 669 0.83 -2.44 -14.35
C ASN A 669 0.02 -1.65 -13.31
N THR A 670 -0.02 -0.32 -13.44
CA THR A 670 -0.88 0.54 -12.60
C THR A 670 -2.36 0.27 -12.86
N SER A 671 -2.72 -0.29 -14.02
CA SER A 671 -4.07 -0.77 -14.31
C SER A 671 -4.60 -1.78 -13.27
N ASP A 672 -3.70 -2.52 -12.62
CA ASP A 672 -4.02 -3.56 -11.62
C ASP A 672 -4.01 -3.03 -10.18
N GLY A 673 -3.89 -1.71 -10.00
CA GLY A 673 -3.82 -1.01 -8.72
C GLY A 673 -2.49 -0.28 -8.50
N VAL A 674 -2.48 0.70 -7.57
CA VAL A 674 -1.28 1.48 -7.24
C VAL A 674 -0.34 0.71 -6.31
N HIS A 675 0.97 1.00 -6.34
CA HIS A 675 2.00 0.28 -5.60
C HIS A 675 2.21 0.89 -4.21
N MET A 676 1.59 0.33 -3.16
CA MET A 676 1.63 0.86 -1.80
C MET A 676 3.06 1.05 -1.29
N ALA A 677 3.94 0.07 -1.51
CA ALA A 677 5.33 0.16 -1.05
C ALA A 677 6.14 1.25 -1.78
N SER A 678 5.92 1.48 -3.08
CA SER A 678 6.58 2.55 -3.81
C SER A 678 6.10 3.94 -3.37
N LEU A 679 4.78 4.08 -3.15
CA LEU A 679 4.18 5.30 -2.62
C LEU A 679 4.71 5.63 -1.21
N ALA A 680 4.81 4.63 -0.34
CA ALA A 680 5.46 4.76 0.98
C ALA A 680 6.95 5.08 0.84
N GLY A 681 7.61 4.47 -0.12
CA GLY A 681 9.01 4.66 -0.42
C GLY A 681 9.38 6.09 -0.81
N ALA A 682 8.48 6.83 -1.42
CA ALA A 682 8.69 8.26 -1.70
C ALA A 682 8.84 9.08 -0.41
N TRP A 683 8.01 8.80 0.60
CA TRP A 683 8.15 9.39 1.94
C TRP A 683 9.47 8.97 2.60
N MET A 684 9.83 7.67 2.51
CA MET A 684 11.09 7.17 3.06
C MET A 684 12.29 7.86 2.42
N ALA A 685 12.31 8.04 1.11
CA ALA A 685 13.38 8.74 0.39
C ALA A 685 13.54 10.19 0.86
N LEU A 686 12.44 10.89 1.15
CA LEU A 686 12.48 12.26 1.67
C LEU A 686 12.88 12.30 3.15
N VAL A 687 12.24 11.51 4.00
CA VAL A 687 12.40 11.61 5.46
C VAL A 687 13.62 10.84 5.96
N ALA A 688 13.79 9.58 5.51
CA ALA A 688 14.94 8.77 5.90
C ALA A 688 16.16 8.97 4.99
N GLY A 689 15.96 9.36 3.73
CA GLY A 689 17.03 9.72 2.79
C GLY A 689 17.50 11.17 3.01
N PHE A 690 16.80 12.16 2.48
CA PHE A 690 17.21 13.56 2.57
C PHE A 690 17.14 14.13 3.99
N GLY A 691 16.14 13.72 4.78
CA GLY A 691 16.06 14.06 6.21
C GLY A 691 17.10 13.35 7.06
N GLY A 692 17.63 12.24 6.58
CA GLY A 692 18.58 11.40 7.30
C GLY A 692 18.02 10.85 8.60
N MET A 693 16.67 10.70 8.69
CA MET A 693 16.01 10.24 9.91
C MET A 693 16.37 8.80 10.22
N ARG A 694 16.80 8.56 11.46
CA ARG A 694 16.97 7.23 12.06
C ARG A 694 16.34 7.25 13.45
N ALA A 695 15.56 6.23 13.76
CA ALA A 695 14.99 6.02 15.08
C ALA A 695 15.43 4.66 15.60
N GLY A 696 15.78 4.59 16.87
CA GLY A 696 16.19 3.34 17.52
C GLY A 696 16.76 3.60 18.92
N ALA A 697 16.67 2.57 19.78
CA ALA A 697 17.16 2.61 21.16
C ALA A 697 16.68 3.86 21.96
N GLY A 698 15.46 4.31 21.70
CA GLY A 698 14.85 5.43 22.42
C GLY A 698 15.28 6.81 21.92
N SER A 699 16.04 6.91 20.84
CA SER A 699 16.51 8.18 20.29
C SER A 699 16.00 8.43 18.87
N LEU A 700 15.86 9.71 18.52
CA LEU A 700 15.51 10.17 17.18
C LEU A 700 16.67 10.99 16.64
N ALA A 701 17.29 10.51 15.57
CA ALA A 701 18.47 11.13 14.96
C ALA A 701 18.18 11.61 13.54
N PHE A 702 18.82 12.71 13.15
CA PHE A 702 18.74 13.28 11.80
C PHE A 702 20.14 13.63 11.29
N SER A 703 20.39 13.32 10.03
CA SER A 703 21.62 13.72 9.30
C SER A 703 21.22 14.27 7.91
N PRO A 704 20.51 15.42 7.88
CA PRO A 704 19.87 15.92 6.66
C PRO A 704 20.86 16.45 5.63
N HIS A 705 20.52 16.21 4.33
CA HIS A 705 21.18 16.82 3.18
C HIS A 705 20.17 16.94 2.03
N LEU A 706 20.20 18.07 1.30
CA LEU A 706 19.35 18.28 0.11
C LEU A 706 20.17 18.31 -1.18
N PRO A 707 19.65 17.73 -2.27
CA PRO A 707 20.21 17.90 -3.60
C PRO A 707 20.07 19.36 -4.09
N GLY A 708 20.94 19.78 -5.02
CA GLY A 708 20.99 21.16 -5.48
C GLY A 708 19.70 21.67 -6.15
N GLY A 709 18.83 20.78 -6.64
CA GLY A 709 17.55 21.13 -7.25
C GLY A 709 16.41 21.44 -6.26
N LEU A 710 16.59 21.13 -4.98
CA LEU A 710 15.59 21.37 -3.93
C LEU A 710 16.00 22.51 -3.01
N SER A 711 15.12 23.46 -2.76
CA SER A 711 15.39 24.61 -1.92
C SER A 711 15.00 24.40 -0.46
N GLU A 712 13.89 23.71 -0.20
CA GLU A 712 13.41 23.38 1.15
C GLU A 712 12.68 22.03 1.16
N LEU A 713 12.90 21.27 2.21
CA LEU A 713 12.10 20.10 2.59
C LEU A 713 11.58 20.33 4.00
N ARG A 714 10.27 20.20 4.18
CA ARG A 714 9.60 20.26 5.49
C ARG A 714 8.70 19.06 5.66
N PHE A 715 8.80 18.35 6.79
CA PHE A 715 7.95 17.22 7.12
C PHE A 715 7.55 17.22 8.58
N ARG A 716 6.45 16.53 8.88
CA ARG A 716 5.90 16.34 10.21
C ARG A 716 5.95 14.89 10.61
N LEU A 717 6.13 14.63 11.91
CA LEU A 717 6.25 13.30 12.50
C LEU A 717 5.49 13.23 13.82
N ARG A 718 4.94 12.05 14.11
CA ARG A 718 4.47 11.64 15.44
C ARG A 718 5.51 10.72 16.06
N TYR A 719 5.98 11.02 17.28
CA TYR A 719 6.97 10.23 18.00
C TYR A 719 6.74 10.31 19.52
N ARG A 720 6.44 9.18 20.15
CA ARG A 720 6.20 9.04 21.59
C ARG A 720 5.20 10.07 22.13
N GLY A 721 4.02 10.13 21.49
CA GLY A 721 2.97 11.06 21.86
C GLY A 721 3.24 12.54 21.52
N ARG A 722 4.30 12.85 20.80
CA ARG A 722 4.70 14.20 20.40
C ARG A 722 4.46 14.42 18.91
N ARG A 723 4.25 15.68 18.53
CA ARG A 723 4.25 16.10 17.12
C ARG A 723 5.46 16.99 16.87
N LEU A 724 6.24 16.64 15.88
CA LEU A 724 7.45 17.36 15.48
C LEU A 724 7.32 17.88 14.05
N ARG A 725 7.99 18.99 13.78
CA ARG A 725 8.24 19.50 12.43
C ARG A 725 9.73 19.70 12.23
N VAL A 726 10.23 19.18 11.11
CA VAL A 726 11.61 19.34 10.66
C VAL A 726 11.60 20.12 9.37
N THR A 727 12.35 21.22 9.30
CA THR A 727 12.53 22.05 8.09
C THR A 727 14.00 22.05 7.72
N ILE A 728 14.31 21.68 6.49
CA ILE A 728 15.67 21.48 6.00
C ILE A 728 15.86 22.36 4.76
N THR A 729 16.94 23.11 4.77
CA THR A 729 17.46 23.84 3.61
C THR A 729 18.84 23.30 3.25
N SER A 730 19.48 23.81 2.21
CA SER A 730 20.84 23.38 1.83
C SER A 730 21.91 23.63 2.91
N ARG A 731 21.64 24.48 3.92
CA ARG A 731 22.63 24.90 4.94
C ARG A 731 22.19 24.68 6.38
N ARG A 732 20.91 24.56 6.64
CA ARG A 732 20.36 24.52 8.00
C ARG A 732 19.21 23.57 8.13
N ALA A 733 19.11 22.94 9.29
CA ALA A 733 17.95 22.19 9.72
C ALA A 733 17.36 22.85 10.97
N LYS A 734 16.04 23.05 10.96
CA LYS A 734 15.25 23.58 12.07
C LYS A 734 14.31 22.50 12.58
N TYR A 735 14.31 22.31 13.90
CA TYR A 735 13.49 21.34 14.62
C TYR A 735 12.50 22.07 15.50
N GLU A 736 11.24 21.72 15.43
CA GLU A 736 10.15 22.34 16.19
C GLU A 736 9.31 21.24 16.86
N LEU A 737 9.11 21.37 18.16
CA LEU A 737 8.15 20.58 18.92
C LEU A 737 6.80 21.29 18.85
N LEU A 738 5.87 20.73 18.05
CA LEU A 738 4.54 21.31 17.87
C LEU A 738 3.63 21.00 19.04
N ASP A 739 3.81 19.82 19.65
CA ASP A 739 3.01 19.34 20.75
C ASP A 739 3.76 18.30 21.58
N GLY A 740 3.49 18.22 22.88
CA GLY A 740 4.05 17.25 23.81
C GLY A 740 5.23 17.76 24.64
N ASP A 741 5.85 16.84 25.38
CA ASP A 741 6.97 17.14 26.29
C ASP A 741 8.31 17.18 25.54
N PRO A 742 9.31 17.91 26.08
CA PRO A 742 10.65 17.93 25.50
C PRO A 742 11.26 16.54 25.36
N LEU A 743 12.09 16.36 24.30
CA LEU A 743 12.76 15.08 24.02
C LEU A 743 14.19 15.30 23.54
N PRO A 744 15.09 14.32 23.77
CA PRO A 744 16.43 14.34 23.19
C PRO A 744 16.32 14.02 21.67
N VAL A 745 17.06 14.78 20.86
CA VAL A 745 17.19 14.60 19.41
C VAL A 745 18.67 14.73 19.05
N THR A 746 19.10 13.98 18.06
CA THR A 746 20.47 14.03 17.56
C THR A 746 20.51 14.66 16.16
N HIS A 747 21.44 15.60 15.94
CA HIS A 747 21.73 16.20 14.65
C HIS A 747 23.19 15.96 14.27
N HIS A 748 23.44 15.21 13.19
CA HIS A 748 24.78 14.80 12.76
C HIS A 748 25.65 14.29 13.92
N GLY A 749 25.10 13.37 14.73
CA GLY A 749 25.79 12.77 15.88
C GLY A 749 25.89 13.66 17.14
N LYS A 750 25.35 14.88 17.12
CA LYS A 750 25.33 15.78 18.26
C LYS A 750 23.95 15.81 18.90
N GLU A 751 23.84 15.37 20.13
CA GLU A 751 22.60 15.39 20.91
C GLU A 751 22.23 16.78 21.36
N PHE A 752 20.95 17.12 21.35
CA PHE A 752 20.38 18.35 21.92
C PHE A 752 18.95 18.06 22.43
N GLN A 753 18.50 18.90 23.36
CA GLN A 753 17.15 18.82 23.91
C GLN A 753 16.19 19.68 23.06
N LEU A 754 15.23 19.04 22.39
CA LEU A 754 14.16 19.74 21.69
C LEU A 754 13.01 20.03 22.65
N GLY A 755 12.72 21.30 22.87
CA GLY A 755 11.64 21.78 23.74
C GLY A 755 10.72 22.76 23.00
N LYS A 756 10.00 23.60 23.76
CA LYS A 756 9.08 24.61 23.21
C LYS A 756 9.75 25.64 22.30
N ARG A 757 11.07 25.87 22.47
CA ARG A 757 11.84 26.75 21.59
C ARG A 757 12.41 25.91 20.45
N ALA A 758 12.21 26.39 19.21
CA ALA A 758 12.82 25.76 18.05
C ALA A 758 14.35 25.72 18.17
N ALA A 759 14.93 24.59 17.73
CA ALA A 759 16.39 24.41 17.64
C ALA A 759 16.79 24.49 16.15
N GLU A 760 17.88 25.20 15.88
CA GLU A 760 18.41 25.35 14.52
C GLU A 760 19.88 24.94 14.51
N HIS A 761 20.27 24.11 13.53
CA HIS A 761 21.62 23.57 13.41
C HIS A 761 22.13 23.71 11.97
N GLU A 762 23.43 23.90 11.81
CA GLU A 762 24.10 23.96 10.52
C GLU A 762 24.27 22.53 9.94
N ILE A 763 24.03 22.38 8.65
CA ILE A 763 24.24 21.13 7.92
C ILE A 763 25.67 21.12 7.39
N PRO A 764 26.51 20.13 7.72
CA PRO A 764 27.85 20.03 7.18
C PRO A 764 27.83 19.77 5.68
N PRO A 765 28.79 20.31 4.92
CA PRO A 765 28.86 20.06 3.49
C PRO A 765 29.18 18.59 3.21
N VAL A 766 28.54 18.02 2.16
CA VAL A 766 28.86 16.68 1.65
C VAL A 766 29.85 16.79 0.51
N THR A 767 30.89 15.97 0.53
CA THR A 767 31.77 15.76 -0.62
C THR A 767 31.40 14.41 -1.23
N PRO A 768 30.69 14.40 -2.37
CA PRO A 768 30.30 13.14 -3.01
C PRO A 768 31.54 12.41 -3.53
N GLY A 769 31.55 11.10 -3.39
CA GLY A 769 32.45 10.22 -4.11
C GLY A 769 32.10 10.16 -5.61
N PRO A 770 32.85 9.40 -6.43
CA PRO A 770 32.47 9.16 -7.82
C PRO A 770 31.05 8.59 -7.93
N ARG A 771 30.24 9.12 -8.86
CA ARG A 771 28.90 8.57 -9.11
C ARG A 771 29.04 7.14 -9.65
N PRO A 772 28.40 6.13 -9.00
CA PRO A 772 28.46 4.78 -9.50
C PRO A 772 27.68 4.65 -10.83
N GLU A 773 28.12 3.72 -11.67
CA GLU A 773 27.43 3.38 -12.91
C GLU A 773 26.22 2.48 -12.61
N GLN A 774 25.17 2.59 -13.41
CA GLN A 774 24.05 1.65 -13.44
C GLN A 774 24.22 0.66 -14.59
N PRO A 775 23.47 -0.48 -14.57
CA PRO A 775 23.42 -1.36 -15.75
C PRO A 775 22.98 -0.59 -17.00
N PRO A 776 23.56 -0.87 -18.20
CA PRO A 776 23.20 -0.19 -19.43
C PRO A 776 21.70 -0.16 -19.67
N GLY A 777 21.16 1.02 -20.03
CA GLY A 777 19.73 1.24 -20.23
C GLY A 777 18.88 1.27 -18.93
N ARG A 778 19.50 1.10 -17.75
CA ARG A 778 18.78 1.04 -16.45
C ARG A 778 19.09 2.22 -15.53
N ALA A 779 19.69 3.29 -16.02
CA ALA A 779 19.85 4.51 -15.23
C ALA A 779 18.47 5.12 -14.91
N PRO A 780 18.25 5.64 -13.68
CA PRO A 780 17.04 6.38 -13.38
C PRO A 780 16.96 7.65 -14.25
N TYR A 781 15.74 8.12 -14.48
CA TYR A 781 15.54 9.37 -15.23
C TYR A 781 16.13 10.56 -14.46
N SER A 782 17.05 11.31 -15.08
CA SER A 782 17.68 12.45 -14.42
C SER A 782 16.70 13.60 -14.17
N ARG A 783 16.67 14.09 -12.94
CA ARG A 783 15.90 15.28 -12.50
C ARG A 783 16.77 16.53 -12.45
N SER A 784 18.08 16.38 -12.26
CA SER A 784 19.03 17.48 -12.41
C SER A 784 19.16 17.79 -13.90
N GLY A 785 18.46 18.81 -14.37
CA GLY A 785 18.58 19.27 -15.76
C GLY A 785 20.03 19.58 -16.09
N ASN A 786 20.56 18.95 -17.14
CA ASN A 786 21.74 19.43 -17.85
C ASN A 786 21.39 20.69 -18.61
#